data_4e85f310cee6ea073ce1806752e7ce92
#
_entry.id   4e85f310cee6ea073ce1806752e7ce92
#
_cell.length_a   1.000
_cell.length_b   1.000
_cell.length_c   1.000
_cell.angle_alpha   90.00
_cell.angle_beta   90.00
_cell.angle_gamma   90.00
#
_symmetry.space_group_name_H-M   'P 1'
#
loop_
_entity.id
_entity.type
_entity.pdbx_description
1 polymer ?
#
loop_
_entity_poly.entity_id
_entity_poly.type
_entity_poly.pdbx_seq_one_letter_code
_entity_poly.pdbx_strand_id
1 'polypeptide(L)'
;MIATEDERFYRHSGVDPRAILRAARSNVEAGDAEQGGSTITQQYVKQEILKDDSPTFERKLQEASTAIQLERRYSKDRILELYLNQISLGNGAFGVEAASQRYFGKSVRDLNVAEAATLAAIPKAPSTYNPRKNPNLSTQRRNTVINLLRDNGLLSAADAERWKAYPLLLSSRSDYSGVAEYFVEYVRQQLDAKFGSQLYRSGYRIYTTLDLDTQQAAERALEARLEAIESGADGKFTWPSYRDYQDSKADNPDNGQHTTTPYLQGLVVTLDAKTGQIRAMVGGRDFNDSKFNRATQALRQPGSTFKPIVYAAAIEAGYPLSHVMVDDSLSMIIDSLEPPWTPQNYDLEFDGPMTLRRALYLSRNTIAIKLGMELGEQAVVSEAAKFGISTRVPPVPSIHIGSADVIPLEMIAAYTTFANLGTRTVPNAILRVEDRTGRIVWQPTVRSVAVMDSAHAWLMTDVLRDVVRHGTAVGSVGSRINFPAGGKTGTTNDGYDVWYIGFTPDLVTGVWIGFDQPKKIKSNAQGGVLAAPAWTAMMREVYERRAIPPAWPRPDGLTALDIDKTTGYKATPFCPKDVHYIESFIPGTEPNAFCPIHSPFGSVGGVMGGSGPGPTDGAPPSTAPAVGAQPAAPPPAKPQTGGTPRKPATPPPAGTGAMGGTGPSPISQ
;
A
#
# COMPACT_ATOMS: atom_id res chain seq x y z
N MET A 1 -0.28 9.72 -40.30
CA MET A 1 0.91 10.39 -39.76
C MET A 1 1.60 11.27 -40.81
N ILE A 2 2.10 10.71 -41.94
CA ILE A 2 2.81 11.51 -42.96
C ILE A 2 1.97 12.70 -43.44
N ALA A 3 0.71 12.47 -43.85
CA ALA A 3 -0.18 13.51 -44.30
C ALA A 3 -0.47 14.64 -43.29
N THR A 4 -0.26 14.39 -42.00
CA THR A 4 -0.54 15.34 -40.91
C THR A 4 0.69 16.02 -40.36
N GLU A 5 1.80 15.29 -40.22
CA GLU A 5 3.00 15.77 -39.55
C GLU A 5 4.08 16.20 -40.52
N ASP A 6 4.16 15.53 -41.70
CA ASP A 6 5.25 15.78 -42.68
C ASP A 6 4.87 15.28 -44.08
N GLU A 7 3.98 16.00 -44.76
CA GLU A 7 3.46 15.65 -46.07
C GLU A 7 4.55 15.32 -47.11
N ARG A 8 5.72 15.95 -46.97
CA ARG A 8 6.85 15.79 -47.87
C ARG A 8 7.96 14.89 -47.36
N PHE A 9 7.64 14.03 -46.39
CA PHE A 9 8.59 13.16 -45.68
C PHE A 9 9.55 12.44 -46.63
N TYR A 10 9.06 11.85 -47.68
CA TYR A 10 9.89 11.15 -48.66
C TYR A 10 10.66 12.06 -49.66
N ARG A 11 10.49 13.39 -49.57
CA ARG A 11 11.04 14.37 -50.57
C ARG A 11 12.14 15.28 -50.00
N HIS A 12 12.41 15.25 -48.72
CA HIS A 12 13.48 16.03 -48.08
C HIS A 12 14.52 15.10 -47.40
N SER A 13 15.63 15.69 -46.92
CA SER A 13 16.74 14.96 -46.26
C SER A 13 16.94 15.46 -44.84
N GLY A 14 16.00 15.14 -43.94
CA GLY A 14 16.02 15.46 -42.52
C GLY A 14 15.28 16.74 -42.13
N VAL A 15 15.38 17.79 -42.95
CA VAL A 15 14.73 19.10 -42.76
C VAL A 15 13.98 19.47 -44.03
N ASP A 16 12.78 20.05 -43.90
CA ASP A 16 12.03 20.61 -45.05
C ASP A 16 12.01 22.14 -45.02
N PRO A 17 12.87 22.83 -45.82
CA PRO A 17 12.92 24.29 -45.87
C PRO A 17 11.60 24.92 -46.31
N ARG A 18 10.82 24.21 -47.18
CA ARG A 18 9.52 24.72 -47.64
C ARG A 18 8.46 24.67 -46.54
N ALA A 19 8.48 23.64 -45.71
CA ALA A 19 7.59 23.55 -44.55
C ALA A 19 7.91 24.65 -43.53
N ILE A 20 9.19 24.92 -43.28
CA ILE A 20 9.64 25.98 -42.38
C ILE A 20 9.16 27.36 -42.91
N LEU A 21 9.34 27.64 -44.20
CA LEU A 21 8.93 28.93 -44.81
C LEU A 21 7.40 29.08 -44.74
N ARG A 22 6.65 28.02 -45.03
CA ARG A 22 5.18 28.01 -44.94
C ARG A 22 4.72 28.27 -43.52
N ALA A 23 5.30 27.58 -42.52
CA ALA A 23 4.97 27.75 -41.11
C ALA A 23 5.29 29.17 -40.62
N ALA A 24 6.43 29.72 -41.01
CA ALA A 24 6.80 31.12 -40.72
C ALA A 24 5.79 32.12 -41.25
N ARG A 25 5.35 31.95 -42.50
CA ARG A 25 4.33 32.81 -43.11
C ARG A 25 2.97 32.70 -42.44
N SER A 26 2.51 31.47 -42.18
CA SER A 26 1.22 31.22 -41.50
C SER A 26 1.20 31.79 -40.08
N ASN A 27 2.28 31.66 -39.32
CA ASN A 27 2.39 32.20 -37.95
C ASN A 27 2.41 33.72 -37.92
N VAL A 28 3.00 34.37 -38.97
CA VAL A 28 2.95 35.83 -39.10
C VAL A 28 1.53 36.31 -39.49
N GLU A 29 0.83 35.60 -40.36
CA GLU A 29 -0.54 35.92 -40.76
C GLU A 29 -1.57 35.68 -39.63
N ALA A 30 -1.36 34.66 -38.79
CA ALA A 30 -2.26 34.31 -37.68
C ALA A 30 -1.99 35.09 -36.37
N GLY A 31 -0.83 35.75 -36.25
CA GLY A 31 -0.43 36.46 -35.03
C GLY A 31 -0.06 35.55 -33.85
N ASP A 32 -0.05 34.24 -34.07
CA ASP A 32 0.25 33.22 -33.06
C ASP A 32 0.95 31.99 -33.69
N ALA A 33 1.65 31.20 -32.87
CA ALA A 33 2.44 30.06 -33.32
C ALA A 33 1.56 28.81 -33.57
N GLU A 34 0.67 28.85 -34.57
CA GLU A 34 -0.28 27.77 -34.87
C GLU A 34 0.29 26.60 -35.68
N GLN A 35 1.29 26.83 -36.53
CA GLN A 35 1.87 25.77 -37.39
C GLN A 35 3.34 25.49 -37.06
N GLY A 36 3.65 24.21 -36.84
CA GLY A 36 5.01 23.70 -36.69
C GLY A 36 5.61 23.29 -38.06
N GLY A 37 6.85 23.69 -38.32
CA GLY A 37 7.60 23.29 -39.52
C GLY A 37 8.58 22.15 -39.32
N SER A 38 8.47 21.37 -38.25
CA SER A 38 9.38 20.27 -37.91
C SER A 38 9.00 19.00 -38.67
N THR A 39 9.97 18.31 -39.24
CA THR A 39 9.78 17.03 -39.93
C THR A 39 9.61 15.88 -38.92
N ILE A 40 9.07 14.72 -39.36
CA ILE A 40 9.00 13.47 -38.60
C ILE A 40 10.39 13.09 -38.04
N THR A 41 11.43 13.24 -38.87
CA THR A 41 12.81 12.97 -38.46
C THR A 41 13.26 13.88 -37.33
N GLN A 42 12.94 15.19 -37.41
CA GLN A 42 13.24 16.13 -36.33
C GLN A 42 12.47 15.86 -35.07
N GLN A 43 11.19 15.49 -35.16
CA GLN A 43 10.39 15.11 -34.00
C GLN A 43 11.00 13.87 -33.31
N TYR A 44 11.41 12.85 -34.06
CA TYR A 44 12.08 11.66 -33.52
C TYR A 44 13.42 12.02 -32.85
N VAL A 45 14.24 12.85 -33.48
CA VAL A 45 15.52 13.31 -32.92
C VAL A 45 15.30 14.06 -31.61
N LYS A 46 14.34 14.97 -31.58
CA LYS A 46 14.00 15.74 -30.37
C LYS A 46 13.62 14.84 -29.22
N GLN A 47 12.70 13.90 -29.45
CA GLN A 47 12.12 13.06 -28.41
C GLN A 47 13.04 11.93 -27.95
N GLU A 48 13.80 11.31 -28.87
CA GLU A 48 14.54 10.09 -28.58
C GLU A 48 16.05 10.25 -28.51
N ILE A 49 16.63 11.21 -29.23
CA ILE A 49 18.09 11.37 -29.27
C ILE A 49 18.53 12.49 -28.34
N LEU A 50 17.96 13.69 -28.50
CA LEU A 50 18.36 14.87 -27.72
C LEU A 50 17.70 14.85 -26.33
N LYS A 51 16.44 14.43 -26.24
CA LYS A 51 15.63 14.41 -25.00
C LYS A 51 15.59 15.76 -24.28
N ASP A 52 15.62 16.82 -25.07
CA ASP A 52 15.63 18.20 -24.63
C ASP A 52 14.45 18.93 -25.25
N ASP A 53 13.54 19.43 -24.41
CA ASP A 53 12.36 20.18 -24.79
C ASP A 53 12.57 21.71 -24.71
N SER A 54 13.79 22.15 -24.35
CA SER A 54 14.09 23.57 -24.21
C SER A 54 13.83 24.34 -25.51
N PRO A 55 13.17 25.51 -25.47
CA PRO A 55 12.84 26.28 -26.67
C PRO A 55 14.02 27.16 -27.14
N THR A 56 15.23 26.60 -27.18
CA THR A 56 16.45 27.36 -27.59
C THR A 56 16.78 27.18 -29.04
N PHE A 57 17.38 28.22 -29.67
CA PHE A 57 17.83 28.18 -31.03
C PHE A 57 18.98 27.17 -31.24
N GLU A 58 19.87 27.06 -30.28
CA GLU A 58 20.98 26.09 -30.29
C GLU A 58 20.44 24.64 -30.36
N ARG A 59 19.49 24.30 -29.50
CA ARG A 59 18.83 22.98 -29.53
C ARG A 59 18.18 22.72 -30.89
N LYS A 60 17.52 23.72 -31.47
CA LYS A 60 16.84 23.59 -32.81
C LYS A 60 17.84 23.37 -33.96
N LEU A 61 19.00 23.96 -33.88
CA LEU A 61 20.11 23.75 -34.81
C LEU A 61 20.70 22.32 -34.65
N GLN A 62 20.89 21.89 -33.44
CA GLN A 62 21.37 20.54 -33.11
C GLN A 62 20.35 19.48 -33.58
N GLU A 63 19.05 19.70 -33.36
CA GLU A 63 17.96 18.84 -33.85
C GLU A 63 18.03 18.72 -35.39
N ALA A 64 18.12 19.82 -36.11
CA ALA A 64 18.19 19.84 -37.56
C ALA A 64 19.46 19.13 -38.09
N SER A 65 20.61 19.41 -37.51
CA SER A 65 21.89 18.76 -37.89
C SER A 65 21.83 17.24 -37.66
N THR A 66 21.31 16.81 -36.51
CA THR A 66 21.18 15.41 -36.17
C THR A 66 20.17 14.70 -37.06
N ALA A 67 19.05 15.37 -37.42
CA ALA A 67 18.05 14.83 -38.35
C ALA A 67 18.65 14.55 -39.74
N ILE A 68 19.49 15.48 -40.27
CA ILE A 68 20.19 15.28 -41.55
C ILE A 68 21.16 14.09 -41.44
N GLN A 69 21.90 13.96 -40.35
CA GLN A 69 22.83 12.84 -40.12
C GLN A 69 22.09 11.50 -40.02
N LEU A 70 20.92 11.50 -39.37
CA LEU A 70 20.09 10.30 -39.23
C LEU A 70 19.61 9.81 -40.62
N GLU A 71 19.15 10.69 -41.48
CA GLU A 71 18.68 10.33 -42.83
C GLU A 71 19.80 9.94 -43.80
N ARG A 72 21.05 10.27 -43.50
CA ARG A 72 22.22 9.73 -44.23
C ARG A 72 22.52 8.28 -43.83
N ARG A 73 22.12 7.83 -42.66
CA ARG A 73 22.44 6.49 -42.11
C ARG A 73 21.29 5.49 -42.26
N TYR A 74 20.05 5.97 -42.23
CA TYR A 74 18.86 5.12 -42.22
C TYR A 74 17.92 5.52 -43.38
N SER A 75 17.24 4.53 -43.93
CA SER A 75 16.19 4.77 -44.93
C SER A 75 15.00 5.48 -44.28
N LYS A 76 14.22 6.19 -45.12
CA LYS A 76 12.97 6.84 -44.70
C LYS A 76 12.01 5.89 -44.04
N ASP A 77 11.84 4.67 -44.54
CA ASP A 77 10.97 3.64 -43.97
C ASP A 77 11.44 3.23 -42.58
N ARG A 78 12.76 3.09 -42.39
CA ARG A 78 13.31 2.76 -41.06
C ARG A 78 13.11 3.90 -40.07
N ILE A 79 13.24 5.15 -40.48
CA ILE A 79 12.97 6.33 -39.65
C ILE A 79 11.50 6.40 -39.27
N LEU A 80 10.60 6.16 -40.25
CA LEU A 80 9.16 6.12 -40.00
C LEU A 80 8.78 4.99 -39.02
N GLU A 81 9.35 3.84 -39.21
CA GLU A 81 9.17 2.71 -38.29
C GLU A 81 9.61 3.08 -36.86
N LEU A 82 10.78 3.66 -36.68
CA LEU A 82 11.28 4.12 -35.39
C LEU A 82 10.35 5.17 -34.78
N TYR A 83 9.90 6.14 -35.55
CA TYR A 83 8.96 7.17 -35.11
C TYR A 83 7.62 6.57 -34.68
N LEU A 84 7.02 5.71 -35.50
CA LEU A 84 5.73 5.07 -35.19
C LEU A 84 5.77 4.16 -33.95
N ASN A 85 6.94 3.61 -33.61
CA ASN A 85 7.12 2.78 -32.43
C ASN A 85 7.39 3.58 -31.15
N GLN A 86 7.71 4.88 -31.25
CA GLN A 86 8.15 5.69 -30.10
C GLN A 86 7.24 6.86 -29.78
N ILE A 87 6.48 7.35 -30.77
CA ILE A 87 5.68 8.56 -30.59
C ILE A 87 4.66 8.41 -29.45
N SER A 88 4.58 9.47 -28.64
CA SER A 88 3.56 9.56 -27.59
C SER A 88 2.19 9.85 -28.21
N LEU A 89 1.25 8.96 -27.94
CA LEU A 89 -0.15 9.06 -28.40
C LEU A 89 -1.12 9.34 -27.25
N GLY A 90 -0.60 9.92 -26.18
CA GLY A 90 -1.39 10.28 -25.01
C GLY A 90 -1.74 9.07 -24.14
N ASN A 91 -2.29 9.34 -22.97
CA ASN A 91 -2.76 8.32 -22.03
C ASN A 91 -1.68 7.25 -21.70
N GLY A 92 -0.39 7.62 -21.69
CA GLY A 92 0.72 6.70 -21.48
C GLY A 92 1.00 5.71 -22.61
N ALA A 93 0.36 5.85 -23.76
CA ALA A 93 0.61 5.01 -24.94
C ALA A 93 1.78 5.55 -25.77
N PHE A 94 2.85 4.77 -25.87
CA PHE A 94 3.99 5.04 -26.73
C PHE A 94 4.01 4.03 -27.88
N GLY A 95 4.01 4.55 -29.11
CA GLY A 95 3.91 3.78 -30.35
C GLY A 95 2.46 3.41 -30.74
N VAL A 96 2.29 3.21 -32.06
CA VAL A 96 0.95 3.03 -32.67
C VAL A 96 0.27 1.73 -32.27
N GLU A 97 1.02 0.65 -32.02
CA GLU A 97 0.44 -0.63 -31.57
C GLU A 97 -0.13 -0.49 -30.17
N ALA A 98 0.64 0.08 -29.23
CA ALA A 98 0.19 0.30 -27.87
C ALA A 98 -1.05 1.23 -27.84
N ALA A 99 -1.07 2.27 -28.67
CA ALA A 99 -2.20 3.17 -28.78
C ALA A 99 -3.43 2.48 -29.39
N SER A 100 -3.24 1.63 -30.41
CA SER A 100 -4.31 0.86 -31.02
C SER A 100 -4.98 -0.08 -30.01
N GLN A 101 -4.19 -0.84 -29.28
CA GLN A 101 -4.68 -1.70 -28.21
C GLN A 101 -5.43 -0.89 -27.15
N ARG A 102 -4.85 0.24 -26.75
CA ARG A 102 -5.38 1.10 -25.71
C ARG A 102 -6.69 1.80 -26.04
N TYR A 103 -6.82 2.33 -27.24
CA TYR A 103 -8.01 3.05 -27.63
C TYR A 103 -9.07 2.17 -28.30
N PHE A 104 -8.67 1.12 -29.01
CA PHE A 104 -9.58 0.32 -29.83
C PHE A 104 -9.59 -1.16 -29.47
N GLY A 105 -8.69 -1.63 -28.58
CA GLY A 105 -8.65 -3.01 -28.09
C GLY A 105 -8.26 -4.03 -29.17
N LYS A 106 -7.54 -3.62 -30.22
CA LYS A 106 -7.12 -4.46 -31.33
C LYS A 106 -5.75 -4.05 -31.88
N SER A 107 -5.13 -4.95 -32.66
CA SER A 107 -3.85 -4.64 -33.30
C SER A 107 -3.96 -3.47 -34.26
N VAL A 108 -2.88 -2.69 -34.39
CA VAL A 108 -2.78 -1.60 -35.37
C VAL A 108 -3.06 -2.07 -36.80
N ARG A 109 -2.82 -3.34 -37.12
CA ARG A 109 -3.10 -3.94 -38.43
C ARG A 109 -4.59 -4.04 -38.75
N ASP A 110 -5.43 -4.07 -37.70
CA ASP A 110 -6.88 -4.27 -37.81
C ASP A 110 -7.65 -2.93 -37.73
N LEU A 111 -6.94 -1.81 -37.67
CA LEU A 111 -7.54 -0.49 -37.63
C LEU A 111 -8.20 -0.15 -38.97
N ASN A 112 -9.42 0.40 -38.88
CA ASN A 112 -10.03 1.04 -40.02
C ASN A 112 -9.48 2.47 -40.21
N VAL A 113 -9.87 3.14 -41.33
CA VAL A 113 -9.38 4.46 -41.66
C VAL A 113 -9.73 5.51 -40.62
N ALA A 114 -10.93 5.47 -40.03
CA ALA A 114 -11.36 6.43 -39.02
C ALA A 114 -10.55 6.27 -37.72
N GLU A 115 -10.26 5.05 -37.33
CA GLU A 115 -9.46 4.73 -36.15
C GLU A 115 -7.98 5.11 -36.35
N ALA A 116 -7.41 4.78 -37.53
CA ALA A 116 -6.05 5.16 -37.86
C ALA A 116 -5.90 6.71 -37.96
N ALA A 117 -6.90 7.40 -38.50
CA ALA A 117 -6.95 8.85 -38.52
C ALA A 117 -7.08 9.47 -37.12
N THR A 118 -7.80 8.79 -36.21
CA THR A 118 -7.87 9.20 -34.82
C THR A 118 -6.49 9.14 -34.13
N LEU A 119 -5.75 8.05 -34.30
CA LEU A 119 -4.38 7.97 -33.78
C LEU A 119 -3.46 9.04 -34.41
N ALA A 120 -3.59 9.30 -35.73
CA ALA A 120 -2.80 10.31 -36.43
C ALA A 120 -3.16 11.75 -36.03
N ALA A 121 -4.29 11.95 -35.37
CA ALA A 121 -4.72 13.26 -34.86
C ALA A 121 -4.06 13.65 -33.53
N ILE A 122 -3.64 12.67 -32.73
CA ILE A 122 -3.19 12.86 -31.34
C ILE A 122 -1.84 13.58 -31.20
N PRO A 123 -0.79 13.31 -32.03
CA PRO A 123 0.56 13.86 -31.83
C PRO A 123 0.63 15.38 -31.76
N LYS A 124 -0.25 16.09 -32.46
CA LYS A 124 -0.28 17.55 -32.44
C LYS A 124 -0.48 18.14 -31.02
N ALA A 125 -1.33 17.53 -30.22
CA ALA A 125 -1.56 17.91 -28.82
C ALA A 125 -2.14 16.71 -28.06
N PRO A 126 -1.31 15.81 -27.51
CA PRO A 126 -1.73 14.54 -26.96
C PRO A 126 -2.74 14.62 -25.81
N SER A 127 -2.71 15.68 -25.00
CA SER A 127 -3.69 15.92 -23.94
C SER A 127 -5.02 16.43 -24.49
N THR A 128 -4.99 17.34 -25.48
CA THR A 128 -6.18 17.98 -26.06
C THR A 128 -6.96 17.04 -26.96
N TYR A 129 -6.26 16.26 -27.79
CA TYR A 129 -6.89 15.37 -28.78
C TYR A 129 -7.01 13.93 -28.28
N ASN A 130 -6.92 13.71 -26.96
CA ASN A 130 -7.15 12.41 -26.35
C ASN A 130 -8.62 11.98 -26.57
N PRO A 131 -8.88 10.86 -27.28
CA PRO A 131 -10.25 10.49 -27.65
C PRO A 131 -11.11 10.05 -26.45
N ARG A 132 -10.50 9.65 -25.31
CA ARG A 132 -11.22 9.33 -24.07
C ARG A 132 -11.57 10.57 -23.26
N LYS A 133 -10.64 11.54 -23.19
CA LYS A 133 -10.85 12.77 -22.42
C LYS A 133 -11.71 13.78 -23.17
N ASN A 134 -11.47 13.94 -24.46
CA ASN A 134 -12.09 14.96 -25.30
C ASN A 134 -12.62 14.37 -26.62
N PRO A 135 -13.64 13.50 -26.59
CA PRO A 135 -14.11 12.75 -27.76
C PRO A 135 -14.55 13.68 -28.92
N ASN A 136 -15.17 14.81 -28.59
CA ASN A 136 -15.61 15.78 -29.61
C ASN A 136 -14.44 16.44 -30.31
N LEU A 137 -13.43 16.94 -29.59
CA LEU A 137 -12.24 17.56 -30.16
C LEU A 137 -11.40 16.53 -30.94
N SER A 138 -11.30 15.32 -30.43
CA SER A 138 -10.63 14.22 -31.12
C SER A 138 -11.32 13.88 -32.43
N THR A 139 -12.67 13.82 -32.45
CA THR A 139 -13.45 13.57 -33.66
C THR A 139 -13.30 14.69 -34.69
N GLN A 140 -13.32 15.95 -34.28
CA GLN A 140 -13.08 17.11 -35.18
C GLN A 140 -11.69 17.04 -35.79
N ARG A 141 -10.66 16.76 -34.97
CA ARG A 141 -9.28 16.64 -35.45
C ARG A 141 -9.10 15.42 -36.36
N ARG A 142 -9.72 14.26 -36.02
CA ARG A 142 -9.79 13.08 -36.91
C ARG A 142 -10.34 13.45 -38.28
N ASN A 143 -11.45 14.17 -38.32
CA ASN A 143 -12.07 14.58 -39.57
C ASN A 143 -11.17 15.50 -40.38
N THR A 144 -10.38 16.37 -39.75
CA THR A 144 -9.31 17.16 -40.43
C THR A 144 -8.28 16.22 -41.05
N VAL A 145 -7.84 15.17 -40.35
CA VAL A 145 -6.89 14.17 -40.89
C VAL A 145 -7.48 13.45 -42.09
N ILE A 146 -8.76 13.04 -42.03
CA ILE A 146 -9.44 12.40 -43.16
C ILE A 146 -9.53 13.34 -44.39
N ASN A 147 -9.80 14.63 -44.18
CA ASN A 147 -9.77 15.61 -45.27
C ASN A 147 -8.37 15.72 -45.87
N LEU A 148 -7.30 15.77 -45.08
CA LEU A 148 -5.92 15.76 -45.57
C LEU A 148 -5.59 14.53 -46.40
N LEU A 149 -6.12 13.34 -46.01
CA LEU A 149 -5.95 12.13 -46.82
C LEU A 149 -6.66 12.23 -48.19
N ARG A 150 -7.87 12.81 -48.21
CA ARG A 150 -8.59 13.11 -49.45
C ARG A 150 -7.83 14.08 -50.32
N ASP A 151 -7.40 15.20 -49.76
CA ASP A 151 -6.72 16.29 -50.49
C ASP A 151 -5.36 15.84 -51.05
N ASN A 152 -4.73 14.86 -50.41
CA ASN A 152 -3.51 14.20 -50.93
C ASN A 152 -3.81 13.00 -51.85
N GLY A 153 -5.05 12.79 -52.26
CA GLY A 153 -5.42 11.76 -53.24
C GLY A 153 -5.35 10.32 -52.69
N LEU A 154 -5.25 10.16 -51.35
CA LEU A 154 -5.18 8.84 -50.69
C LEU A 154 -6.57 8.26 -50.38
N LEU A 155 -7.62 9.10 -50.42
CA LEU A 155 -9.02 8.70 -50.27
C LEU A 155 -9.87 9.36 -51.34
N SER A 156 -10.91 8.67 -51.81
CA SER A 156 -11.96 9.28 -52.61
C SER A 156 -12.82 10.23 -51.76
N ALA A 157 -13.48 11.20 -52.40
CA ALA A 157 -14.41 12.10 -51.70
C ALA A 157 -15.53 11.34 -51.00
N ALA A 158 -16.06 10.29 -51.63
CA ALA A 158 -17.13 9.45 -51.06
C ALA A 158 -16.62 8.67 -49.84
N ASP A 159 -15.42 8.12 -49.90
CA ASP A 159 -14.83 7.39 -48.74
C ASP A 159 -14.51 8.34 -47.60
N ALA A 160 -14.03 9.56 -47.89
CA ALA A 160 -13.77 10.55 -46.86
C ALA A 160 -15.05 10.91 -46.07
N GLU A 161 -16.18 11.14 -46.78
CA GLU A 161 -17.45 11.39 -46.08
C GLU A 161 -17.94 10.19 -45.27
N ARG A 162 -17.81 8.98 -45.82
CA ARG A 162 -18.14 7.75 -45.12
C ARG A 162 -17.33 7.59 -43.84
N TRP A 163 -16.03 7.82 -43.87
CA TRP A 163 -15.16 7.66 -42.68
C TRP A 163 -15.31 8.79 -41.68
N LYS A 164 -15.67 10.00 -42.09
CA LYS A 164 -16.03 11.09 -41.18
C LYS A 164 -17.34 10.80 -40.42
N ALA A 165 -18.29 10.14 -41.09
CA ALA A 165 -19.53 9.72 -40.48
C ALA A 165 -19.38 8.49 -39.54
N TYR A 166 -18.23 7.77 -39.56
CA TYR A 166 -17.97 6.63 -38.72
C TYR A 166 -17.89 7.08 -37.26
N PRO A 167 -18.68 6.44 -36.33
CA PRO A 167 -18.67 6.83 -34.93
C PRO A 167 -17.30 6.55 -34.28
N LEU A 168 -16.95 7.35 -33.26
CA LEU A 168 -15.77 7.09 -32.45
C LEU A 168 -16.10 5.94 -31.46
N LEU A 169 -15.79 4.73 -31.87
CA LEU A 169 -16.00 3.51 -31.06
C LEU A 169 -14.71 3.18 -30.32
N LEU A 170 -14.60 3.67 -29.11
CA LEU A 170 -13.51 3.30 -28.24
C LEU A 170 -13.80 1.94 -27.62
N SER A 171 -12.76 1.13 -27.43
CA SER A 171 -12.86 -0.13 -26.71
C SER A 171 -13.48 0.11 -25.34
N SER A 172 -14.50 -0.68 -24.98
CA SER A 172 -15.04 -0.73 -23.61
C SER A 172 -14.06 -1.41 -22.64
N ARG A 173 -13.04 -2.11 -23.16
CA ARG A 173 -11.82 -2.34 -22.38
C ARG A 173 -11.19 -0.96 -22.16
N SER A 174 -11.75 -0.24 -21.18
CA SER A 174 -11.01 0.80 -20.53
C SER A 174 -9.66 0.19 -20.23
N ASP A 175 -8.65 0.67 -20.88
CA ASP A 175 -7.24 0.48 -20.58
C ASP A 175 -6.93 -0.83 -19.82
N TYR A 176 -5.73 -1.38 -19.95
CA TYR A 176 -5.17 -2.20 -18.87
C TYR A 176 -5.28 -1.53 -17.47
N SER A 177 -5.93 -0.38 -17.36
CA SER A 177 -6.39 0.39 -16.24
C SER A 177 -7.70 -0.16 -15.67
N GLY A 178 -7.81 -1.32 -15.24
CA GLY A 178 -8.98 -1.90 -14.61
C GLY A 178 -8.63 -3.18 -13.88
N VAL A 179 -7.43 -3.70 -14.11
CA VAL A 179 -6.98 -4.89 -13.40
C VAL A 179 -5.84 -4.50 -12.48
N ALA A 180 -6.11 -4.48 -11.17
CA ALA A 180 -5.10 -4.30 -10.14
C ALA A 180 -4.26 -3.00 -10.29
N GLU A 181 -4.89 -1.87 -10.60
CA GLU A 181 -4.21 -0.60 -10.91
C GLU A 181 -3.21 -0.17 -9.84
N TYR A 182 -3.55 -0.29 -8.56
CA TYR A 182 -2.65 0.00 -7.44
C TYR A 182 -1.44 -0.92 -7.41
N PHE A 183 -1.62 -2.19 -7.72
CA PHE A 183 -0.53 -3.15 -7.81
C PHE A 183 0.38 -2.86 -9.01
N VAL A 184 -0.19 -2.60 -10.17
CA VAL A 184 0.57 -2.26 -11.39
C VAL A 184 1.38 -0.98 -11.19
N GLU A 185 0.79 0.05 -10.59
CA GLU A 185 1.51 1.30 -10.28
C GLU A 185 2.63 1.08 -9.25
N TYR A 186 2.38 0.25 -8.23
CA TYR A 186 3.41 -0.13 -7.26
C TYR A 186 4.60 -0.87 -7.92
N VAL A 187 4.32 -1.81 -8.83
CA VAL A 187 5.35 -2.49 -9.64
C VAL A 187 6.09 -1.49 -10.53
N ARG A 188 5.35 -0.58 -11.20
CA ARG A 188 5.93 0.44 -12.06
C ARG A 188 6.93 1.32 -11.30
N GLN A 189 6.56 1.81 -10.11
CA GLN A 189 7.42 2.66 -9.27
C GLN A 189 8.72 1.95 -8.87
N GLN A 190 8.65 0.67 -8.48
CA GLN A 190 9.85 -0.12 -8.16
C GLN A 190 10.77 -0.29 -9.36
N LEU A 191 10.20 -0.56 -10.53
CA LEU A 191 10.97 -0.75 -11.76
C LEU A 191 11.53 0.57 -12.28
N ASP A 192 10.79 1.66 -12.15
CA ASP A 192 11.24 3.00 -12.54
C ASP A 192 12.45 3.45 -11.71
N ALA A 193 12.40 3.22 -10.39
CA ALA A 193 13.53 3.46 -9.50
C ALA A 193 14.77 2.62 -9.88
N LYS A 194 14.59 1.43 -10.46
CA LYS A 194 15.68 0.52 -10.82
C LYS A 194 16.21 0.73 -12.24
N PHE A 195 15.34 0.90 -13.21
CA PHE A 195 15.69 0.91 -14.64
C PHE A 195 15.57 2.30 -15.26
N GLY A 196 14.90 3.26 -14.60
CA GLY A 196 14.66 4.59 -15.12
C GLY A 196 14.00 4.55 -16.50
N SER A 197 14.48 5.40 -17.42
CA SER A 197 13.92 5.48 -18.78
C SER A 197 14.05 4.19 -19.59
N GLN A 198 14.94 3.27 -19.22
CA GLN A 198 15.08 1.98 -19.91
C GLN A 198 13.84 1.10 -19.74
N LEU A 199 13.10 1.26 -18.63
CA LEU A 199 11.84 0.55 -18.40
C LEU A 199 10.88 0.68 -19.60
N TYR A 200 10.81 1.86 -20.19
CA TYR A 200 9.85 2.18 -21.26
C TYR A 200 10.37 1.93 -22.68
N ARG A 201 11.66 1.66 -22.83
CA ARG A 201 12.33 1.58 -24.16
C ARG A 201 12.84 0.20 -24.52
N SER A 202 13.18 -0.60 -23.50
CA SER A 202 13.87 -1.86 -23.73
C SER A 202 12.93 -3.01 -24.11
N GLY A 203 11.61 -2.80 -24.03
CA GLY A 203 10.61 -3.84 -24.33
C GLY A 203 10.69 -5.01 -23.35
N TYR A 204 10.88 -4.71 -22.08
CA TYR A 204 10.91 -5.69 -21.00
C TYR A 204 9.59 -6.43 -20.85
N ARG A 205 9.68 -7.71 -20.52
CA ARG A 205 8.57 -8.53 -20.02
C ARG A 205 8.70 -8.64 -18.51
N ILE A 206 7.69 -8.18 -17.80
CA ILE A 206 7.68 -8.16 -16.34
C ILE A 206 6.73 -9.24 -15.86
N TYR A 207 7.27 -10.20 -15.12
CA TYR A 207 6.51 -11.26 -14.48
C TYR A 207 6.29 -10.88 -13.03
N THR A 208 5.04 -10.77 -12.64
CA THR A 208 4.64 -10.33 -11.31
C THR A 208 4.13 -11.47 -10.46
N THR A 209 3.94 -11.20 -9.17
CA THR A 209 3.43 -12.17 -8.19
C THR A 209 1.92 -12.19 -8.09
N LEU A 210 1.24 -11.27 -8.81
CA LEU A 210 -0.21 -11.12 -8.76
C LEU A 210 -0.94 -12.41 -9.13
N ASP A 211 -1.96 -12.74 -8.35
CA ASP A 211 -2.94 -13.77 -8.65
C ASP A 211 -4.26 -13.10 -9.00
N LEU A 212 -4.69 -13.22 -10.26
CA LEU A 212 -5.85 -12.49 -10.77
C LEU A 212 -7.15 -12.88 -10.08
N ASP A 213 -7.33 -14.16 -9.76
CA ASP A 213 -8.53 -14.63 -9.06
C ASP A 213 -8.58 -14.05 -7.64
N THR A 214 -7.46 -14.09 -6.94
CA THR A 214 -7.31 -13.49 -5.59
C THR A 214 -7.51 -11.97 -5.62
N GLN A 215 -6.97 -11.28 -6.63
CA GLN A 215 -7.14 -9.83 -6.80
C GLN A 215 -8.61 -9.45 -7.04
N GLN A 216 -9.26 -10.13 -7.95
CA GLN A 216 -10.68 -9.86 -8.25
C GLN A 216 -11.59 -10.18 -7.07
N ALA A 217 -11.28 -11.24 -6.30
CA ALA A 217 -12.01 -11.55 -5.07
C ALA A 217 -11.83 -10.44 -4.03
N ALA A 218 -10.61 -9.88 -3.90
CA ALA A 218 -10.33 -8.75 -3.02
C ALA A 218 -11.10 -7.48 -3.41
N GLU A 219 -11.08 -7.12 -4.70
CA GLU A 219 -11.81 -5.95 -5.23
C GLU A 219 -13.31 -6.06 -4.98
N ARG A 220 -13.92 -7.20 -5.35
CA ARG A 220 -15.35 -7.42 -5.13
C ARG A 220 -15.74 -7.40 -3.65
N ALA A 221 -14.96 -8.08 -2.80
CA ALA A 221 -15.25 -8.18 -1.38
C ALA A 221 -15.15 -6.82 -0.68
N LEU A 222 -14.15 -6.01 -1.06
CA LEU A 222 -13.98 -4.67 -0.51
C LEU A 222 -15.11 -3.76 -0.96
N GLU A 223 -15.41 -3.67 -2.25
CA GLU A 223 -16.46 -2.79 -2.78
C GLU A 223 -17.81 -3.14 -2.21
N ALA A 224 -18.21 -4.41 -2.26
CA ALA A 224 -19.49 -4.86 -1.67
C ALA A 224 -19.57 -4.52 -0.16
N ARG A 225 -18.44 -4.53 0.54
CA ARG A 225 -18.39 -4.19 1.95
C ARG A 225 -18.56 -2.69 2.19
N LEU A 226 -17.88 -1.85 1.41
CA LEU A 226 -18.01 -0.40 1.49
C LEU A 226 -19.43 0.05 1.17
N GLU A 227 -20.04 -0.50 0.11
CA GLU A 227 -21.43 -0.25 -0.25
C GLU A 227 -22.40 -0.68 0.87
N ALA A 228 -22.18 -1.82 1.51
CA ALA A 228 -23.01 -2.29 2.63
C ALA A 228 -22.92 -1.33 3.83
N ILE A 229 -21.74 -0.78 4.14
CA ILE A 229 -21.57 0.21 5.20
C ILE A 229 -22.30 1.51 4.85
N GLU A 230 -22.10 2.02 3.63
CA GLU A 230 -22.70 3.27 3.15
C GLU A 230 -24.23 3.18 3.05
N SER A 231 -24.78 2.02 2.68
CA SER A 231 -26.24 1.77 2.65
C SER A 231 -26.87 1.59 4.04
N GLY A 232 -26.05 1.55 5.11
CA GLY A 232 -26.55 1.43 6.47
C GLY A 232 -26.83 0.00 6.93
N ALA A 233 -26.37 -1.04 6.24
CA ALA A 233 -26.60 -2.44 6.61
C ALA A 233 -26.11 -2.78 8.03
N ASP A 234 -25.06 -2.09 8.54
CA ASP A 234 -24.53 -2.27 9.88
C ASP A 234 -24.94 -1.13 10.84
N GLY A 235 -25.93 -0.34 10.48
CA GLY A 235 -26.41 0.83 11.22
C GLY A 235 -26.12 2.14 10.49
N LYS A 236 -26.66 3.25 11.02
CA LYS A 236 -26.70 4.54 10.35
C LYS A 236 -25.30 5.02 9.90
N PHE A 237 -25.16 5.28 8.62
CA PHE A 237 -24.03 5.99 8.00
C PHE A 237 -24.49 7.43 7.69
N THR A 238 -23.65 8.42 7.97
CA THR A 238 -24.07 9.85 7.91
C THR A 238 -23.22 10.68 6.96
N TRP A 239 -22.21 10.09 6.36
CA TRP A 239 -21.33 10.75 5.42
C TRP A 239 -21.83 10.58 3.99
N PRO A 240 -21.42 11.46 3.06
CA PRO A 240 -21.67 11.21 1.64
C PRO A 240 -21.10 9.86 1.20
N SER A 241 -21.91 9.08 0.49
CA SER A 241 -21.48 7.83 -0.10
C SER A 241 -20.59 8.06 -1.33
N TYR A 242 -19.90 7.02 -1.77
CA TYR A 242 -19.17 7.07 -3.05
C TYR A 242 -20.09 7.38 -4.22
N ARG A 243 -21.32 6.87 -4.20
CA ARG A 243 -22.32 7.16 -5.22
C ARG A 243 -22.71 8.63 -5.24
N ASP A 244 -23.00 9.23 -4.08
CA ASP A 244 -23.30 10.66 -3.97
C ASP A 244 -22.16 11.51 -4.52
N TYR A 245 -20.91 11.11 -4.26
CA TYR A 245 -19.74 11.77 -4.81
C TYR A 245 -19.64 11.65 -6.34
N GLN A 246 -19.87 10.45 -6.90
CA GLN A 246 -19.85 10.25 -8.36
C GLN A 246 -20.95 11.05 -9.06
N ASP A 247 -22.16 11.08 -8.48
CA ASP A 247 -23.28 11.87 -9.00
C ASP A 247 -22.92 13.39 -8.98
N SER A 248 -22.34 13.89 -7.89
CA SER A 248 -21.89 15.29 -7.78
C SER A 248 -20.76 15.64 -8.76
N LYS A 249 -19.87 14.69 -9.07
CA LYS A 249 -18.78 14.85 -10.02
C LYS A 249 -19.26 14.90 -11.46
N ALA A 250 -20.36 14.21 -11.77
CA ALA A 250 -20.98 14.28 -13.10
C ALA A 250 -21.53 15.68 -13.39
N ASP A 251 -22.04 16.37 -12.36
CA ASP A 251 -22.56 17.74 -12.47
C ASP A 251 -21.45 18.81 -12.48
N ASN A 252 -20.32 18.54 -11.87
CA ASN A 252 -19.17 19.47 -11.79
C ASN A 252 -17.85 18.70 -11.93
N PRO A 253 -17.40 18.43 -13.17
CA PRO A 253 -16.21 17.62 -13.39
C PRO A 253 -14.96 18.32 -12.89
N ASP A 254 -14.48 17.93 -11.72
CA ASP A 254 -13.16 18.29 -11.22
C ASP A 254 -12.11 17.37 -11.87
N ASN A 255 -11.19 17.95 -12.62
CA ASN A 255 -10.10 17.24 -13.29
C ASN A 255 -8.87 17.02 -12.40
N GLY A 256 -8.95 17.36 -11.11
CA GLY A 256 -7.86 17.21 -10.15
C GLY A 256 -7.68 15.74 -9.72
N GLN A 257 -6.44 15.26 -9.69
CA GLN A 257 -6.10 14.03 -8.96
C GLN A 257 -5.92 14.41 -7.49
N HIS A 258 -6.81 13.90 -6.64
CA HIS A 258 -6.75 14.18 -5.21
C HIS A 258 -5.91 13.11 -4.50
N THR A 259 -5.07 13.53 -3.57
CA THR A 259 -4.41 12.63 -2.62
C THR A 259 -5.37 12.14 -1.54
N THR A 260 -6.46 12.87 -1.31
CA THR A 260 -7.52 12.54 -0.34
C THR A 260 -8.88 12.56 -1.02
N THR A 261 -9.76 11.67 -0.59
CA THR A 261 -11.13 11.54 -1.09
C THR A 261 -12.15 11.84 0.01
N PRO A 262 -13.35 12.37 -0.31
CA PRO A 262 -14.34 12.71 0.70
C PRO A 262 -15.18 11.52 1.19
N TYR A 263 -15.14 10.39 0.49
CA TYR A 263 -15.94 9.18 0.73
C TYR A 263 -15.15 8.09 1.45
N LEU A 264 -15.85 7.04 1.90
CA LEU A 264 -15.26 5.92 2.63
C LEU A 264 -14.27 5.14 1.76
N GLN A 265 -13.09 4.90 2.30
CA GLN A 265 -12.00 4.19 1.65
C GLN A 265 -11.73 2.84 2.32
N GLY A 266 -11.02 1.99 1.58
CA GLY A 266 -10.53 0.73 2.10
C GLY A 266 -9.28 0.27 1.36
N LEU A 267 -8.59 -0.68 1.95
CA LEU A 267 -7.53 -1.44 1.29
C LEU A 267 -7.65 -2.92 1.60
N VAL A 268 -7.15 -3.73 0.67
CA VAL A 268 -6.93 -5.17 0.87
C VAL A 268 -5.56 -5.54 0.31
N VAL A 269 -4.75 -6.21 1.13
CA VAL A 269 -3.49 -6.80 0.66
C VAL A 269 -3.45 -8.24 1.08
N THR A 270 -3.08 -9.12 0.13
CA THR A 270 -2.87 -10.55 0.38
C THR A 270 -1.45 -10.94 0.03
N LEU A 271 -0.79 -11.55 0.98
CA LEU A 271 0.58 -12.08 0.87
C LEU A 271 0.56 -13.60 0.91
N ASP A 272 1.38 -14.24 0.12
CA ASP A 272 1.78 -15.61 0.32
C ASP A 272 2.66 -15.68 1.58
N ALA A 273 2.24 -16.47 2.56
CA ALA A 273 2.88 -16.50 3.87
C ALA A 273 4.35 -16.92 3.81
N LYS A 274 4.69 -17.86 2.91
CA LYS A 274 6.02 -18.47 2.83
C LYS A 274 7.01 -17.67 1.97
N THR A 275 6.51 -16.96 0.96
CA THR A 275 7.35 -16.30 -0.02
C THR A 275 7.28 -14.77 0.05
N GLY A 276 6.30 -14.20 0.77
CA GLY A 276 6.03 -12.77 0.80
C GLY A 276 5.50 -12.21 -0.54
N GLN A 277 5.15 -13.06 -1.49
CA GLN A 277 4.61 -12.65 -2.77
C GLN A 277 3.26 -11.96 -2.59
N ILE A 278 3.12 -10.76 -3.11
CA ILE A 278 1.86 -10.03 -3.10
C ILE A 278 0.92 -10.66 -4.13
N ARG A 279 -0.11 -11.36 -3.64
CA ARG A 279 -1.11 -12.05 -4.47
C ARG A 279 -2.25 -11.14 -4.87
N ALA A 280 -2.58 -10.16 -4.01
CA ALA A 280 -3.55 -9.10 -4.29
C ALA A 280 -3.13 -7.81 -3.61
N MET A 281 -3.42 -6.67 -4.23
CA MET A 281 -3.23 -5.34 -3.66
C MET A 281 -4.30 -4.39 -4.19
N VAL A 282 -5.22 -4.03 -3.32
CA VAL A 282 -6.23 -2.98 -3.53
C VAL A 282 -5.86 -1.84 -2.60
N GLY A 283 -5.36 -0.74 -3.13
CA GLY A 283 -4.84 0.40 -2.35
C GLY A 283 -5.85 1.53 -2.14
N GLY A 284 -7.09 1.33 -2.55
CA GLY A 284 -8.18 2.29 -2.48
C GLY A 284 -9.36 1.86 -3.33
N ARG A 285 -10.45 2.61 -3.28
CA ARG A 285 -11.72 2.27 -3.95
C ARG A 285 -11.70 2.54 -5.45
N ASP A 286 -11.18 3.70 -5.85
CA ASP A 286 -11.09 4.11 -7.25
C ASP A 286 -9.73 4.75 -7.54
N PHE A 287 -8.96 4.11 -8.42
CA PHE A 287 -7.63 4.57 -8.81
C PHE A 287 -7.67 5.81 -9.70
N ASN A 288 -8.75 6.02 -10.45
CA ASN A 288 -8.90 7.20 -11.30
C ASN A 288 -9.15 8.47 -10.48
N ASP A 289 -9.86 8.35 -9.35
CA ASP A 289 -10.08 9.45 -8.42
C ASP A 289 -8.84 9.71 -7.55
N SER A 290 -8.18 8.66 -7.07
CA SER A 290 -7.02 8.79 -6.20
C SER A 290 -5.99 7.70 -6.48
N LYS A 291 -4.82 8.09 -6.97
CA LYS A 291 -3.66 7.20 -7.17
C LYS A 291 -2.90 6.92 -5.88
N PHE A 292 -3.31 7.53 -4.78
CA PHE A 292 -2.70 7.33 -3.47
C PHE A 292 -2.93 5.88 -3.01
N ASN A 293 -1.87 5.08 -3.00
CA ASN A 293 -1.90 3.69 -2.58
C ASN A 293 -1.84 3.59 -1.05
N ARG A 294 -2.98 3.42 -0.43
CA ARG A 294 -3.08 3.38 1.03
C ARG A 294 -2.36 2.20 1.65
N ALA A 295 -2.12 1.14 0.89
CA ALA A 295 -1.34 0.00 1.38
C ALA A 295 0.14 0.35 1.64
N THR A 296 0.72 1.28 0.87
CA THR A 296 2.17 1.55 0.87
C THR A 296 2.55 2.99 1.20
N GLN A 297 1.61 3.93 1.06
CA GLN A 297 1.87 5.36 1.21
C GLN A 297 1.15 5.98 2.41
N ALA A 298 0.06 5.36 2.89
CA ALA A 298 -0.64 5.85 4.07
C ALA A 298 0.12 5.47 5.35
N LEU A 299 -0.03 6.34 6.34
CA LEU A 299 0.30 6.09 7.74
C LEU A 299 -1.02 5.96 8.50
N ARG A 300 -1.25 4.83 9.17
CA ARG A 300 -2.51 4.53 9.86
C ARG A 300 -2.27 3.86 11.20
N GLN A 301 -3.06 4.22 12.19
CA GLN A 301 -3.03 3.56 13.48
C GLN A 301 -3.55 2.13 13.36
N PRO A 302 -2.75 1.11 13.73
CA PRO A 302 -3.16 -0.28 13.66
C PRO A 302 -4.18 -0.65 14.74
N GLY A 303 -4.30 0.13 15.80
CA GLY A 303 -5.12 -0.19 16.94
C GLY A 303 -4.79 -1.57 17.49
N SER A 304 -5.79 -2.31 17.94
CA SER A 304 -5.60 -3.63 18.54
C SER A 304 -4.96 -4.70 17.63
N THR A 305 -4.73 -4.44 16.33
CA THR A 305 -3.91 -5.37 15.54
C THR A 305 -2.44 -5.34 15.93
N PHE A 306 -1.99 -4.33 16.67
CA PHE A 306 -0.65 -4.26 17.22
C PHE A 306 -0.43 -5.17 18.44
N LYS A 307 -1.47 -5.50 19.21
CA LYS A 307 -1.38 -6.31 20.44
C LYS A 307 -0.63 -7.65 20.29
N PRO A 308 -0.78 -8.41 19.16
CA PRO A 308 0.01 -9.62 19.00
C PRO A 308 1.52 -9.43 19.07
N ILE A 309 2.04 -8.23 18.73
CA ILE A 309 3.48 -7.91 18.86
C ILE A 309 3.84 -7.74 20.35
N VAL A 310 2.98 -7.10 21.15
CA VAL A 310 3.17 -6.97 22.60
C VAL A 310 3.16 -8.34 23.28
N TYR A 311 2.21 -9.20 22.89
CA TYR A 311 2.11 -10.56 23.43
C TYR A 311 3.24 -11.47 22.96
N ALA A 312 3.76 -11.28 21.75
CA ALA A 312 4.95 -11.98 21.27
C ALA A 312 6.17 -11.65 22.15
N ALA A 313 6.38 -10.36 22.46
CA ALA A 313 7.42 -9.92 23.37
C ALA A 313 7.25 -10.54 24.77
N ALA A 314 6.01 -10.66 25.27
CA ALA A 314 5.73 -11.28 26.57
C ALA A 314 6.07 -12.77 26.58
N ILE A 315 5.66 -13.51 25.53
CA ILE A 315 5.97 -14.94 25.43
C ILE A 315 7.47 -15.16 25.30
N GLU A 316 8.20 -14.35 24.55
CA GLU A 316 9.67 -14.40 24.47
C GLU A 316 10.33 -14.07 25.82
N ALA A 317 9.70 -13.21 26.63
CA ALA A 317 10.14 -12.91 28.00
C ALA A 317 9.78 -14.00 29.04
N GLY A 318 9.12 -15.10 28.63
CA GLY A 318 8.78 -16.23 29.46
C GLY A 318 7.39 -16.18 30.12
N TYR A 319 6.53 -15.21 29.77
CA TYR A 319 5.15 -15.19 30.24
C TYR A 319 4.33 -16.30 29.56
N PRO A 320 3.74 -17.26 30.31
CA PRO A 320 2.84 -18.22 29.68
C PRO A 320 1.49 -17.60 29.39
N LEU A 321 0.79 -18.12 28.37
CA LEU A 321 -0.56 -17.64 28.02
C LEU A 321 -1.59 -17.88 29.16
N SER A 322 -1.29 -18.75 30.11
CA SER A 322 -2.08 -18.97 31.34
C SER A 322 -1.82 -17.93 32.43
N HIS A 323 -0.81 -17.05 32.28
CA HIS A 323 -0.55 -15.98 33.25
C HIS A 323 -1.80 -15.11 33.44
N VAL A 324 -2.18 -14.85 34.68
CA VAL A 324 -3.40 -14.11 35.01
C VAL A 324 -3.06 -12.67 35.33
N MET A 325 -3.73 -11.76 34.65
CA MET A 325 -3.73 -10.32 34.96
C MET A 325 -5.15 -9.85 35.23
N VAL A 326 -5.27 -8.75 35.97
CA VAL A 326 -6.58 -8.18 36.32
C VAL A 326 -6.99 -7.13 35.33
N ASP A 327 -8.12 -7.35 34.66
CA ASP A 327 -8.80 -6.39 33.84
C ASP A 327 -9.62 -5.44 34.73
N ASP A 328 -9.04 -4.31 35.08
CA ASP A 328 -9.63 -3.27 35.91
C ASP A 328 -9.24 -1.87 35.41
N SER A 329 -9.79 -0.84 36.02
CA SER A 329 -9.52 0.54 35.66
C SER A 329 -8.03 0.90 35.81
N LEU A 330 -7.50 1.61 34.85
CA LEU A 330 -6.14 2.09 34.81
C LEU A 330 -6.14 3.62 34.68
N SER A 331 -5.33 4.30 35.49
CA SER A 331 -5.17 5.74 35.44
C SER A 331 -3.71 6.10 35.60
N MET A 332 -3.15 6.88 34.67
CA MET A 332 -1.73 7.22 34.64
C MET A 332 -1.51 8.70 34.31
N ILE A 333 -0.60 9.33 35.03
CA ILE A 333 -0.12 10.67 34.69
C ILE A 333 1.02 10.52 33.68
N ILE A 334 0.76 10.83 32.42
CA ILE A 334 1.76 10.82 31.35
C ILE A 334 2.44 12.20 31.25
N ASP A 335 1.66 13.25 31.34
CA ASP A 335 2.12 14.65 31.43
C ASP A 335 1.47 15.30 32.66
N SER A 336 2.28 15.99 33.45
CA SER A 336 1.81 16.69 34.66
C SER A 336 0.90 17.89 34.37
N LEU A 337 0.86 18.32 33.11
CA LEU A 337 0.03 19.44 32.65
C LEU A 337 -1.32 18.97 32.07
N GLU A 338 -1.48 17.67 31.83
CA GLU A 338 -2.71 17.09 31.28
C GLU A 338 -3.45 16.23 32.32
N PRO A 339 -4.77 16.02 32.14
CA PRO A 339 -5.50 15.06 32.96
C PRO A 339 -4.89 13.67 32.88
N PRO A 340 -5.00 12.83 33.92
CA PRO A 340 -4.52 11.46 33.88
C PRO A 340 -5.13 10.70 32.69
N TRP A 341 -4.31 9.97 31.96
CA TRP A 341 -4.79 9.09 30.92
C TRP A 341 -5.46 7.86 31.51
N THR A 342 -6.74 7.68 31.16
CA THR A 342 -7.60 6.61 31.68
C THR A 342 -8.10 5.74 30.53
N PRO A 343 -7.25 4.83 29.99
CA PRO A 343 -7.66 3.94 28.91
C PRO A 343 -8.75 2.99 29.36
N GLN A 344 -9.71 2.74 28.47
CA GLN A 344 -10.83 1.84 28.72
C GLN A 344 -10.86 0.69 27.71
N ASN A 345 -11.53 -0.40 28.06
CA ASN A 345 -11.90 -1.40 27.10
C ASN A 345 -12.97 -0.85 26.13
N TYR A 346 -13.11 -1.46 24.96
CA TYR A 346 -14.05 -0.99 23.95
C TYR A 346 -15.51 -1.01 24.41
N ASP A 347 -15.88 -2.04 25.20
CA ASP A 347 -17.21 -2.23 25.78
C ASP A 347 -17.46 -1.39 27.05
N LEU A 348 -16.44 -0.68 27.52
CA LEU A 348 -16.42 0.10 28.76
C LEU A 348 -16.57 -0.75 30.03
N GLU A 349 -16.43 -2.07 29.94
CA GLU A 349 -16.54 -3.01 31.02
C GLU A 349 -15.17 -3.57 31.42
N PHE A 350 -15.08 -4.07 32.65
CA PHE A 350 -13.92 -4.74 33.22
C PHE A 350 -14.31 -6.12 33.70
N ASP A 351 -13.60 -7.14 33.22
CA ASP A 351 -13.92 -8.56 33.51
C ASP A 351 -13.17 -9.14 34.72
N GLY A 352 -12.32 -8.36 35.39
CA GLY A 352 -11.50 -8.83 36.52
C GLY A 352 -10.37 -9.77 36.10
N PRO A 353 -9.98 -10.75 36.98
CA PRO A 353 -8.86 -11.64 36.69
C PRO A 353 -9.11 -12.52 35.48
N MET A 354 -8.18 -12.57 34.53
CA MET A 354 -8.22 -13.46 33.39
C MET A 354 -6.84 -13.81 32.86
N THR A 355 -6.73 -14.92 32.15
CA THR A 355 -5.48 -15.33 31.50
C THR A 355 -5.13 -14.44 30.33
N LEU A 356 -3.82 -14.32 29.98
CA LEU A 356 -3.35 -13.60 28.80
C LEU A 356 -4.00 -14.13 27.52
N ARG A 357 -4.22 -15.46 27.42
CA ARG A 357 -4.96 -16.07 26.30
C ARG A 357 -6.33 -15.42 26.14
N ARG A 358 -7.11 -15.36 27.22
CA ARG A 358 -8.46 -14.78 27.20
C ARG A 358 -8.41 -13.28 26.90
N ALA A 359 -7.48 -12.57 27.50
CA ALA A 359 -7.30 -11.13 27.29
C ALA A 359 -6.99 -10.78 25.83
N LEU A 360 -6.16 -11.59 25.15
CA LEU A 360 -5.82 -11.35 23.74
C LEU A 360 -7.00 -11.65 22.79
N TYR A 361 -7.70 -12.78 22.96
CA TYR A 361 -8.80 -13.08 22.04
C TYR A 361 -10.04 -12.20 22.26
N LEU A 362 -10.26 -11.67 23.47
CA LEU A 362 -11.26 -10.64 23.78
C LEU A 362 -10.75 -9.23 23.49
N SER A 363 -9.45 -9.09 23.21
CA SER A 363 -8.83 -7.81 22.87
C SER A 363 -8.85 -6.75 23.98
N ARG A 364 -8.70 -7.15 25.28
CA ARG A 364 -8.73 -6.24 26.42
C ARG A 364 -7.59 -5.21 26.35
N ASN A 365 -7.93 -3.94 26.48
CA ASN A 365 -6.97 -2.83 26.37
C ASN A 365 -6.12 -2.72 27.63
N THR A 366 -6.77 -2.76 28.79
CA THR A 366 -6.11 -2.55 30.10
C THR A 366 -5.03 -3.60 30.34
N ILE A 367 -5.31 -4.88 30.02
CA ILE A 367 -4.33 -5.98 30.16
C ILE A 367 -3.19 -5.79 29.16
N ALA A 368 -3.45 -5.44 27.92
CA ALA A 368 -2.38 -5.20 26.94
C ALA A 368 -1.44 -4.06 27.38
N ILE A 369 -2.00 -3.00 27.95
CA ILE A 369 -1.22 -1.87 28.48
C ILE A 369 -0.39 -2.31 29.69
N LYS A 370 -0.99 -2.96 30.68
CA LYS A 370 -0.28 -3.46 31.88
C LYS A 370 0.86 -4.39 31.49
N LEU A 371 0.57 -5.38 30.63
CA LEU A 371 1.56 -6.32 30.12
C LEU A 371 2.73 -5.61 29.43
N GLY A 372 2.43 -4.65 28.54
CA GLY A 372 3.45 -3.90 27.85
C GLY A 372 4.28 -3.00 28.78
N MET A 373 3.66 -2.44 29.80
CA MET A 373 4.38 -1.67 30.83
C MET A 373 5.30 -2.55 31.70
N GLU A 374 4.88 -3.77 32.06
CA GLU A 374 5.74 -4.73 32.76
C GLU A 374 6.96 -5.12 31.91
N LEU A 375 6.81 -5.24 30.60
CA LEU A 375 7.91 -5.52 29.66
C LEU A 375 8.81 -4.29 29.42
N GLY A 376 8.26 -3.10 29.63
CA GLY A 376 8.84 -1.82 29.24
C GLY A 376 8.61 -1.45 27.77
N GLU A 377 8.29 -0.18 27.52
CA GLU A 377 7.93 0.32 26.18
C GLU A 377 9.03 0.07 25.15
N GLN A 378 10.30 0.19 25.57
CA GLN A 378 11.44 -0.02 24.65
C GLN A 378 11.56 -1.47 24.18
N ALA A 379 11.17 -2.45 25.00
CA ALA A 379 11.13 -3.86 24.59
C ALA A 379 10.08 -4.06 23.48
N VAL A 380 8.92 -3.46 23.62
CA VAL A 380 7.83 -3.53 22.62
C VAL A 380 8.22 -2.79 21.33
N VAL A 381 8.89 -1.64 21.42
CA VAL A 381 9.45 -0.92 20.25
C VAL A 381 10.47 -1.79 19.52
N SER A 382 11.35 -2.44 20.25
CA SER A 382 12.36 -3.36 19.68
C SER A 382 11.70 -4.56 18.99
N GLU A 383 10.66 -5.09 19.62
CA GLU A 383 9.88 -6.20 19.05
C GLU A 383 9.17 -5.78 17.76
N ALA A 384 8.52 -4.62 17.73
CA ALA A 384 7.90 -4.08 16.51
C ALA A 384 8.91 -3.95 15.35
N ALA A 385 10.15 -3.55 15.64
CA ALA A 385 11.21 -3.48 14.63
C ALA A 385 11.60 -4.87 14.11
N LYS A 386 11.69 -5.92 14.96
CA LYS A 386 11.90 -7.32 14.53
C LYS A 386 10.76 -7.78 13.59
N PHE A 387 9.53 -7.42 13.93
CA PHE A 387 8.35 -7.69 13.09
C PHE A 387 8.30 -6.85 11.80
N GLY A 388 9.27 -5.95 11.59
CA GLY A 388 9.49 -5.22 10.35
C GLY A 388 8.67 -3.93 10.23
N ILE A 389 8.21 -3.38 11.33
CA ILE A 389 7.65 -2.03 11.38
C ILE A 389 8.81 -1.04 11.29
N SER A 390 8.88 -0.31 10.18
CA SER A 390 9.97 0.64 9.90
C SER A 390 9.65 2.08 10.33
N THR A 391 8.38 2.36 10.54
CA THR A 391 7.93 3.67 11.03
C THR A 391 8.35 3.87 12.48
N ARG A 392 8.52 5.14 12.86
CA ARG A 392 8.88 5.48 14.24
C ARG A 392 7.75 5.12 15.20
N VAL A 393 7.98 4.18 16.07
CA VAL A 393 7.11 3.81 17.19
C VAL A 393 7.63 4.52 18.45
N PRO A 394 6.92 5.49 19.02
CA PRO A 394 7.36 6.18 20.23
C PRO A 394 7.22 5.25 21.46
N PRO A 395 8.20 5.25 22.39
CA PRO A 395 8.12 4.43 23.61
C PRO A 395 7.19 5.09 24.66
N VAL A 396 5.90 4.97 24.44
CA VAL A 396 4.85 5.50 25.34
C VAL A 396 3.81 4.42 25.64
N PRO A 397 3.11 4.44 26.78
CA PRO A 397 2.18 3.38 27.19
C PRO A 397 1.07 3.07 26.14
N SER A 398 0.64 4.05 25.38
CA SER A 398 -0.43 3.88 24.39
C SER A 398 -0.02 3.02 23.16
N ILE A 399 1.29 2.76 22.95
CA ILE A 399 1.73 1.88 21.84
C ILE A 399 1.22 0.44 22.03
N HIS A 400 1.01 0.01 23.27
CA HIS A 400 0.56 -1.34 23.59
C HIS A 400 -0.84 -1.66 23.04
N ILE A 401 -1.59 -0.62 22.67
CA ILE A 401 -2.89 -0.73 21.99
C ILE A 401 -2.86 -0.20 20.55
N GLY A 402 -1.65 0.08 20.03
CA GLY A 402 -1.45 0.45 18.61
C GLY A 402 -1.76 1.90 18.27
N SER A 403 -1.32 2.84 19.10
CA SER A 403 -1.49 4.29 18.87
C SER A 403 -0.50 4.89 17.86
N ALA A 404 0.59 4.20 17.53
CA ALA A 404 1.58 4.68 16.56
C ALA A 404 1.13 4.41 15.12
N ASP A 405 1.36 5.38 14.25
CA ASP A 405 1.08 5.23 12.82
C ASP A 405 2.06 4.26 12.15
N VAL A 406 1.54 3.34 11.37
CA VAL A 406 2.32 2.34 10.62
C VAL A 406 1.95 2.32 9.15
N ILE A 407 2.86 1.83 8.30
CA ILE A 407 2.55 1.52 6.90
C ILE A 407 1.72 0.22 6.87
N PRO A 408 0.50 0.24 6.27
CA PRO A 408 -0.37 -0.92 6.26
C PRO A 408 0.25 -2.21 5.73
N LEU A 409 1.02 -2.14 4.65
CA LEU A 409 1.72 -3.30 4.09
C LEU A 409 2.70 -3.93 5.08
N GLU A 410 3.40 -3.11 5.88
CA GLU A 410 4.34 -3.60 6.90
C GLU A 410 3.60 -4.31 8.04
N MET A 411 2.49 -3.73 8.49
CA MET A 411 1.65 -4.32 9.53
C MET A 411 1.05 -5.67 9.09
N ILE A 412 0.61 -5.76 7.84
CA ILE A 412 0.11 -7.02 7.27
C ILE A 412 1.24 -8.04 7.13
N ALA A 413 2.42 -7.61 6.65
CA ALA A 413 3.60 -8.47 6.52
C ALA A 413 4.11 -9.01 7.87
N ALA A 414 3.96 -8.25 8.95
CA ALA A 414 4.30 -8.70 10.30
C ALA A 414 3.57 -10.00 10.69
N TYR A 415 2.33 -10.18 10.24
CA TYR A 415 1.54 -11.38 10.53
C TYR A 415 2.01 -12.63 9.77
N THR A 416 2.87 -12.50 8.76
CA THR A 416 3.51 -13.66 8.13
C THR A 416 4.36 -14.42 9.15
N THR A 417 4.86 -13.76 10.21
CA THR A 417 5.58 -14.38 11.32
C THR A 417 4.72 -15.46 12.00
N PHE A 418 3.46 -15.17 12.25
CA PHE A 418 2.54 -16.13 12.87
C PHE A 418 2.10 -17.20 11.90
N ALA A 419 1.74 -16.83 10.67
CA ALA A 419 1.34 -17.78 9.64
C ALA A 419 2.46 -18.78 9.29
N ASN A 420 3.72 -18.35 9.36
CA ASN A 420 4.91 -19.11 9.00
C ASN A 420 5.78 -19.50 10.23
N LEU A 421 5.15 -19.65 11.38
CA LEU A 421 5.72 -20.16 12.63
C LEU A 421 7.11 -19.57 12.95
N GLY A 422 7.18 -18.25 13.06
CA GLY A 422 8.34 -17.51 13.53
C GLY A 422 9.17 -16.82 12.42
N THR A 423 8.88 -17.09 11.16
CA THR A 423 9.58 -16.47 10.04
C THR A 423 8.73 -15.42 9.34
N ARG A 424 9.19 -14.17 9.35
CA ARG A 424 8.59 -13.06 8.61
C ARG A 424 9.09 -13.05 7.17
N THR A 425 8.20 -12.88 6.22
CA THR A 425 8.54 -12.70 4.81
C THR A 425 8.48 -11.23 4.41
N VAL A 426 9.39 -10.81 3.53
CA VAL A 426 9.41 -9.44 2.99
C VAL A 426 8.51 -9.38 1.76
N PRO A 427 7.56 -8.43 1.71
CA PRO A 427 6.67 -8.29 0.57
C PRO A 427 7.41 -8.14 -0.76
N ASN A 428 7.00 -8.90 -1.77
CA ASN A 428 7.57 -8.88 -3.10
C ASN A 428 6.48 -8.92 -4.17
N ALA A 429 6.56 -8.01 -5.14
CA ALA A 429 5.58 -7.88 -6.23
C ALA A 429 6.09 -8.40 -7.58
N ILE A 430 7.40 -8.67 -7.71
CA ILE A 430 8.03 -8.97 -9.00
C ILE A 430 8.74 -10.32 -8.91
N LEU A 431 8.43 -11.22 -9.85
CA LEU A 431 9.12 -12.51 -9.99
C LEU A 431 10.42 -12.37 -10.75
N ARG A 432 10.38 -11.75 -11.94
CA ARG A 432 11.53 -11.50 -12.79
C ARG A 432 11.21 -10.49 -13.88
N VAL A 433 12.25 -9.93 -14.46
CA VAL A 433 12.20 -9.08 -15.66
C VAL A 433 13.06 -9.72 -16.75
N GLU A 434 12.49 -9.88 -17.93
CA GLU A 434 13.16 -10.42 -19.12
C GLU A 434 13.28 -9.35 -20.19
N ASP A 435 14.33 -9.43 -21.01
CA ASP A 435 14.47 -8.62 -22.22
C ASP A 435 13.65 -9.21 -23.40
N ARG A 436 13.71 -8.58 -24.57
CA ARG A 436 13.00 -9.01 -25.77
C ARG A 436 13.40 -10.40 -26.26
N THR A 437 14.60 -10.87 -25.90
CA THR A 437 15.11 -12.20 -26.27
C THR A 437 14.71 -13.28 -25.28
N GLY A 438 14.10 -12.94 -24.15
CA GLY A 438 13.73 -13.86 -23.09
C GLY A 438 14.83 -14.06 -22.04
N ARG A 439 15.93 -13.31 -22.12
CA ARG A 439 17.00 -13.36 -21.11
C ARG A 439 16.55 -12.62 -19.85
N ILE A 440 16.71 -13.23 -18.70
CA ILE A 440 16.44 -12.58 -17.40
C ILE A 440 17.48 -11.47 -17.18
N VAL A 441 17.01 -10.22 -17.11
CA VAL A 441 17.84 -9.04 -16.83
C VAL A 441 17.81 -8.66 -15.34
N TRP A 442 16.78 -9.10 -14.64
CA TRP A 442 16.69 -8.92 -13.19
C TRP A 442 15.68 -9.88 -12.57
N GLN A 443 16.04 -10.35 -11.37
CA GLN A 443 15.19 -11.16 -10.51
C GLN A 443 15.42 -10.75 -9.06
N PRO A 444 14.39 -10.30 -8.32
CA PRO A 444 14.54 -9.98 -6.91
C PRO A 444 14.78 -11.26 -6.09
N THR A 445 15.61 -11.14 -5.06
CA THR A 445 15.81 -12.22 -4.09
C THR A 445 14.65 -12.22 -3.11
N VAL A 446 13.99 -13.36 -2.95
CA VAL A 446 13.01 -13.58 -1.88
C VAL A 446 13.75 -13.49 -0.54
N ARG A 447 13.25 -12.65 0.37
CA ARG A 447 13.84 -12.45 1.69
C ARG A 447 12.88 -12.88 2.77
N SER A 448 13.40 -13.63 3.71
CA SER A 448 12.73 -13.98 4.96
C SER A 448 13.64 -13.67 6.14
N VAL A 449 13.05 -13.36 7.28
CA VAL A 449 13.75 -13.00 8.51
C VAL A 449 13.19 -13.86 9.63
N ALA A 450 14.04 -14.59 10.32
CA ALA A 450 13.66 -15.25 11.57
C ALA A 450 13.40 -14.17 12.63
N VAL A 451 12.18 -14.13 13.15
CA VAL A 451 11.73 -13.14 14.14
C VAL A 451 11.68 -13.77 15.53
N MET A 452 11.12 -14.96 15.63
CA MET A 452 10.96 -15.66 16.89
C MET A 452 11.08 -17.17 16.69
N ASP A 453 11.29 -17.89 17.79
CA ASP A 453 11.31 -19.36 17.78
C ASP A 453 9.95 -19.94 17.37
N SER A 454 9.98 -21.11 16.71
CA SER A 454 8.78 -21.73 16.17
C SER A 454 7.77 -22.17 17.24
N ALA A 455 8.22 -22.53 18.42
CA ALA A 455 7.34 -22.91 19.52
C ALA A 455 6.62 -21.67 20.10
N HIS A 456 7.34 -20.56 20.28
CA HIS A 456 6.74 -19.27 20.67
C HIS A 456 5.74 -18.77 19.60
N ALA A 457 6.12 -18.84 18.33
CA ALA A 457 5.25 -18.45 17.23
C ALA A 457 4.00 -19.32 17.12
N TRP A 458 4.13 -20.61 17.41
CA TRP A 458 2.99 -21.52 17.43
C TRP A 458 2.01 -21.17 18.56
N LEU A 459 2.49 -20.83 19.76
CA LEU A 459 1.63 -20.36 20.87
C LEU A 459 0.86 -19.10 20.47
N MET A 460 1.55 -18.14 19.81
CA MET A 460 0.89 -16.95 19.28
C MET A 460 -0.13 -17.30 18.21
N THR A 461 0.20 -18.18 17.28
CA THR A 461 -0.71 -18.65 16.24
C THR A 461 -1.93 -19.32 16.85
N ASP A 462 -1.74 -20.16 17.86
CA ASP A 462 -2.84 -20.86 18.52
C ASP A 462 -3.80 -19.91 19.23
N VAL A 463 -3.31 -18.93 19.99
CA VAL A 463 -4.19 -17.93 20.61
C VAL A 463 -4.85 -17.00 19.58
N LEU A 464 -4.20 -16.70 18.45
CA LEU A 464 -4.80 -15.92 17.36
C LEU A 464 -5.89 -16.72 16.60
N ARG A 465 -5.84 -18.05 16.65
CA ARG A 465 -6.96 -18.90 16.19
C ARG A 465 -8.16 -18.79 17.14
N ASP A 466 -7.93 -18.57 18.43
CA ASP A 466 -9.01 -18.37 19.39
C ASP A 466 -9.74 -17.03 19.21
N VAL A 467 -9.08 -16.01 18.65
CA VAL A 467 -9.77 -14.77 18.22
C VAL A 467 -10.89 -15.08 17.22
N VAL A 468 -10.65 -16.06 16.34
CA VAL A 468 -11.61 -16.52 15.32
C VAL A 468 -12.65 -17.47 15.90
N ARG A 469 -12.27 -18.34 16.87
CA ARG A 469 -13.12 -19.39 17.44
C ARG A 469 -14.00 -18.91 18.59
N HIS A 470 -13.47 -18.02 19.42
CA HIS A 470 -14.06 -17.65 20.70
C HIS A 470 -14.06 -16.13 20.95
N GLY A 471 -13.33 -15.36 20.12
CA GLY A 471 -13.06 -13.95 20.35
C GLY A 471 -13.83 -13.00 19.43
N THR A 472 -13.21 -11.85 19.20
CA THR A 472 -13.81 -10.69 18.52
C THR A 472 -14.14 -10.93 17.04
N ALA A 473 -13.72 -12.05 16.43
CA ALA A 473 -14.00 -12.40 15.03
C ALA A 473 -14.89 -13.65 14.88
N VAL A 474 -15.44 -14.22 15.97
CA VAL A 474 -16.22 -15.46 15.90
C VAL A 474 -17.43 -15.36 14.99
N GLY A 475 -18.21 -14.28 15.10
CA GLY A 475 -19.46 -14.10 14.31
C GLY A 475 -19.24 -13.74 12.85
N SER A 476 -18.14 -13.02 12.56
CA SER A 476 -17.84 -12.54 11.20
C SER A 476 -16.94 -13.48 10.40
N VAL A 477 -16.10 -14.27 11.08
CA VAL A 477 -15.14 -15.20 10.47
C VAL A 477 -15.43 -16.63 10.91
N GLY A 478 -15.28 -16.92 12.21
CA GLY A 478 -15.25 -18.28 12.72
C GLY A 478 -16.45 -19.14 12.37
N SER A 479 -17.66 -18.57 12.45
CA SER A 479 -18.91 -19.27 12.09
C SER A 479 -19.16 -19.39 10.58
N ARG A 480 -18.31 -18.81 9.74
CA ARG A 480 -18.54 -18.65 8.30
C ARG A 480 -17.50 -19.31 7.41
N ILE A 481 -16.42 -19.87 7.99
CA ILE A 481 -15.33 -20.53 7.25
C ILE A 481 -15.19 -21.99 7.68
N ASN A 482 -14.64 -22.81 6.79
CA ASN A 482 -14.36 -24.24 7.01
C ASN A 482 -12.87 -24.59 6.83
N PHE A 483 -11.98 -23.60 6.86
CA PHE A 483 -10.54 -23.76 6.75
C PHE A 483 -9.83 -23.19 7.98
N PRO A 484 -8.60 -23.64 8.28
CA PRO A 484 -7.85 -23.16 9.44
C PRO A 484 -7.47 -21.68 9.24
N ALA A 485 -7.84 -20.84 10.23
CA ALA A 485 -7.51 -19.42 10.21
C ALA A 485 -7.21 -18.91 11.64
N GLY A 486 -6.33 -17.90 11.68
CA GLY A 486 -6.09 -17.04 12.83
C GLY A 486 -6.21 -15.58 12.40
N GLY A 487 -6.25 -14.67 13.35
CA GLY A 487 -6.29 -13.25 13.02
C GLY A 487 -6.52 -12.34 14.21
N LYS A 488 -6.60 -11.04 13.92
CA LYS A 488 -6.86 -10.01 14.94
C LYS A 488 -7.67 -8.87 14.36
N THR A 489 -8.67 -8.45 15.10
CA THR A 489 -9.44 -7.23 14.85
C THR A 489 -8.68 -6.01 15.37
N GLY A 490 -8.77 -4.89 14.68
CA GLY A 490 -8.29 -3.58 15.11
C GLY A 490 -9.39 -2.54 15.03
N THR A 491 -9.39 -1.65 15.99
CA THR A 491 -10.28 -0.49 16.02
C THR A 491 -9.54 0.59 16.79
N THR A 492 -9.46 1.80 16.23
CA THR A 492 -8.98 2.98 16.97
C THR A 492 -10.08 3.52 17.88
N ASN A 493 -9.71 4.26 18.92
CA ASN A 493 -10.61 4.68 20.00
C ASN A 493 -11.92 5.31 19.50
N ASP A 494 -11.86 6.13 18.46
CA ASP A 494 -13.04 6.81 17.93
C ASP A 494 -13.69 6.10 16.73
N GLY A 495 -13.17 4.92 16.33
CA GLY A 495 -13.64 4.20 15.15
C GLY A 495 -13.32 4.93 13.85
N TYR A 496 -12.15 5.59 13.80
CA TYR A 496 -11.63 6.23 12.58
C TYR A 496 -10.99 5.23 11.63
N ASP A 497 -10.30 4.23 12.20
CA ASP A 497 -9.66 3.15 11.47
C ASP A 497 -10.16 1.81 12.01
N VAL A 498 -10.65 0.97 11.12
CA VAL A 498 -11.03 -0.40 11.46
C VAL A 498 -10.25 -1.39 10.62
N TRP A 499 -9.77 -2.45 11.28
CA TRP A 499 -8.87 -3.44 10.69
C TRP A 499 -9.34 -4.86 10.95
N TYR A 500 -9.03 -5.73 10.03
CA TYR A 500 -8.89 -7.14 10.29
C TYR A 500 -7.68 -7.67 9.54
N ILE A 501 -6.73 -8.26 10.26
CA ILE A 501 -5.62 -8.99 9.67
C ILE A 501 -5.81 -10.44 10.03
N GLY A 502 -6.18 -11.24 9.03
CA GLY A 502 -6.39 -12.66 9.14
C GLY A 502 -5.38 -13.45 8.32
N PHE A 503 -5.10 -14.66 8.76
CA PHE A 503 -4.15 -15.52 8.08
C PHE A 503 -4.56 -16.99 8.13
N THR A 504 -4.10 -17.72 7.14
CA THR A 504 -4.14 -19.18 7.01
C THR A 504 -2.70 -19.68 6.93
N PRO A 505 -2.42 -20.98 6.90
CA PRO A 505 -1.05 -21.48 6.76
C PRO A 505 -0.31 -21.05 5.47
N ASP A 506 -1.03 -20.57 4.47
CA ASP A 506 -0.45 -20.19 3.17
C ASP A 506 -0.70 -18.74 2.75
N LEU A 507 -1.67 -18.04 3.32
CA LEU A 507 -1.99 -16.66 2.99
C LEU A 507 -2.14 -15.77 4.24
N VAL A 508 -1.69 -14.52 4.12
CA VAL A 508 -1.96 -13.45 5.09
C VAL A 508 -2.69 -12.34 4.36
N THR A 509 -3.88 -11.98 4.84
CA THR A 509 -4.69 -10.93 4.22
C THR A 509 -5.08 -9.88 5.26
N GLY A 510 -4.76 -8.63 4.98
CA GLY A 510 -5.20 -7.50 5.78
C GLY A 510 -6.26 -6.69 5.06
N VAL A 511 -7.27 -6.27 5.80
CA VAL A 511 -8.33 -5.35 5.38
C VAL A 511 -8.33 -4.16 6.32
N TRP A 512 -8.33 -2.96 5.76
CA TRP A 512 -8.54 -1.71 6.47
C TRP A 512 -9.69 -0.94 5.82
N ILE A 513 -10.49 -0.26 6.64
CA ILE A 513 -11.54 0.65 6.20
C ILE A 513 -11.48 1.92 7.05
N GLY A 514 -11.57 3.08 6.42
CA GLY A 514 -11.51 4.38 7.05
C GLY A 514 -11.63 5.53 6.03
N PHE A 515 -11.44 6.75 6.48
CA PHE A 515 -11.38 7.92 5.61
C PHE A 515 -9.94 8.39 5.44
N ASP A 516 -9.63 9.02 4.32
CA ASP A 516 -8.30 9.62 4.09
C ASP A 516 -7.97 10.68 5.16
N GLN A 517 -8.90 11.56 5.43
CA GLN A 517 -8.87 12.44 6.60
C GLN A 517 -9.56 11.72 7.76
N PRO A 518 -8.85 11.38 8.85
CA PRO A 518 -9.42 10.61 9.94
C PRO A 518 -10.68 11.24 10.51
N LYS A 519 -11.78 10.50 10.46
CA LYS A 519 -13.06 10.85 11.07
C LYS A 519 -13.84 9.58 11.40
N LYS A 520 -14.73 9.66 12.36
CA LYS A 520 -15.53 8.51 12.81
C LYS A 520 -16.34 7.92 11.67
N ILE A 521 -16.14 6.64 11.38
CA ILE A 521 -16.86 5.97 10.29
C ILE A 521 -18.36 5.95 10.59
N LYS A 522 -18.74 5.49 11.76
CA LYS A 522 -20.10 5.44 12.29
C LYS A 522 -20.07 5.14 13.79
N SER A 523 -21.22 5.21 14.47
CA SER A 523 -21.33 4.75 15.85
C SER A 523 -21.04 3.26 15.96
N ASN A 524 -20.26 2.85 16.97
CA ASN A 524 -19.87 1.46 17.22
C ASN A 524 -19.12 0.80 16.03
N ALA A 525 -18.29 1.59 15.32
CA ALA A 525 -17.42 1.02 14.28
C ALA A 525 -16.40 0.06 14.92
N GLN A 526 -16.37 -1.19 14.44
CA GLN A 526 -15.48 -2.25 14.93
C GLN A 526 -14.88 -3.02 13.76
N GLY A 527 -13.61 -3.40 13.88
CA GLY A 527 -12.94 -4.22 12.87
C GLY A 527 -13.61 -5.57 12.62
N GLY A 528 -14.13 -6.20 13.69
CA GLY A 528 -14.89 -7.45 13.59
C GLY A 528 -16.22 -7.32 12.85
N VAL A 529 -16.82 -6.14 12.85
CA VAL A 529 -18.10 -5.86 12.17
C VAL A 529 -17.88 -5.30 10.77
N LEU A 530 -16.92 -4.37 10.58
CA LEU A 530 -16.77 -3.65 9.33
C LEU A 530 -15.70 -4.24 8.40
N ALA A 531 -14.53 -4.67 8.92
CA ALA A 531 -13.44 -5.14 8.09
C ALA A 531 -13.42 -6.68 7.91
N ALA A 532 -13.67 -7.44 8.97
CA ALA A 532 -13.62 -8.90 8.94
C ALA A 532 -14.60 -9.57 7.95
N PRO A 533 -15.82 -9.05 7.70
CA PRO A 533 -16.69 -9.62 6.68
C PRO A 533 -16.13 -9.56 5.25
N ALA A 534 -15.41 -8.49 4.89
CA ALA A 534 -14.74 -8.41 3.59
C ALA A 534 -13.65 -9.49 3.45
N TRP A 535 -12.82 -9.65 4.48
CA TRP A 535 -11.85 -10.73 4.56
C TRP A 535 -12.51 -12.10 4.37
N THR A 536 -13.61 -12.33 5.07
CA THR A 536 -14.32 -13.62 5.02
C THR A 536 -14.90 -13.90 3.64
N ALA A 537 -15.54 -12.92 3.02
CA ALA A 537 -16.10 -13.05 1.67
C ALA A 537 -15.01 -13.37 0.65
N MET A 538 -13.92 -12.62 0.68
CA MET A 538 -12.77 -12.83 -0.18
C MET A 538 -12.14 -14.22 0.01
N MET A 539 -11.81 -14.59 1.27
CA MET A 539 -11.08 -15.84 1.53
C MET A 539 -11.93 -17.07 1.24
N ARG A 540 -13.25 -17.00 1.43
CA ARG A 540 -14.14 -18.09 0.98
C ARG A 540 -14.06 -18.29 -0.51
N GLU A 541 -14.16 -17.23 -1.31
CA GLU A 541 -14.05 -17.30 -2.76
C GLU A 541 -12.67 -17.83 -3.21
N VAL A 542 -11.59 -17.40 -2.55
CA VAL A 542 -10.23 -17.90 -2.82
C VAL A 542 -10.14 -19.41 -2.58
N TYR A 543 -10.68 -19.91 -1.46
CA TYR A 543 -10.63 -21.34 -1.13
C TYR A 543 -11.70 -22.20 -1.81
N GLU A 544 -12.64 -21.64 -2.55
CA GLU A 544 -13.46 -22.40 -3.50
C GLU A 544 -12.65 -22.91 -4.70
N ARG A 545 -11.55 -22.22 -5.04
CA ARG A 545 -10.69 -22.55 -6.20
C ARG A 545 -9.31 -23.05 -5.80
N ARG A 546 -9.00 -23.07 -4.52
CA ARG A 546 -7.70 -23.44 -3.98
C ARG A 546 -7.85 -24.53 -2.93
N ALA A 547 -6.89 -25.46 -2.90
CA ALA A 547 -6.86 -26.48 -1.85
C ALA A 547 -6.75 -25.85 -0.46
N ILE A 548 -7.55 -26.34 0.48
CA ILE A 548 -7.48 -25.93 1.88
C ILE A 548 -6.19 -26.47 2.48
N PRO A 549 -5.30 -25.62 3.04
CA PRO A 549 -4.08 -26.07 3.66
C PRO A 549 -4.36 -26.83 4.98
N PRO A 550 -3.50 -27.78 5.39
CA PRO A 550 -3.59 -28.37 6.70
C PRO A 550 -3.32 -27.31 7.79
N ALA A 551 -3.91 -27.52 8.97
CA ALA A 551 -3.63 -26.62 10.10
C ALA A 551 -2.14 -26.69 10.50
N TRP A 552 -1.68 -25.66 11.21
CA TRP A 552 -0.30 -25.59 11.70
C TRP A 552 0.04 -26.78 12.59
N PRO A 553 1.10 -27.51 12.29
CA PRO A 553 1.54 -28.60 13.14
C PRO A 553 2.02 -28.06 14.49
N ARG A 554 1.69 -28.76 15.58
CA ARG A 554 2.22 -28.41 16.89
C ARG A 554 3.71 -28.79 16.92
N PRO A 555 4.62 -27.88 17.29
CA PRO A 555 6.03 -28.21 17.46
C PRO A 555 6.25 -29.26 18.55
N ASP A 556 7.28 -30.09 18.38
CA ASP A 556 7.74 -30.98 19.42
C ASP A 556 8.30 -30.19 20.62
N GLY A 557 8.26 -30.78 21.81
CA GLY A 557 8.83 -30.20 23.03
C GLY A 557 7.90 -29.27 23.82
N LEU A 558 6.71 -28.92 23.30
CA LEU A 558 5.73 -28.20 24.10
C LEU A 558 5.04 -29.12 25.13
N THR A 559 4.95 -28.70 26.38
CA THR A 559 4.18 -29.37 27.43
C THR A 559 2.71 -28.97 27.33
N ALA A 560 1.79 -29.92 27.48
CA ALA A 560 0.35 -29.66 27.55
C ALA A 560 -0.17 -29.95 28.93
N LEU A 561 -0.85 -28.97 29.54
CA LEU A 561 -1.46 -29.11 30.86
C LEU A 561 -2.90 -28.63 30.89
N ASP A 562 -3.70 -29.23 31.74
CA ASP A 562 -5.06 -28.76 32.01
C ASP A 562 -5.02 -27.61 33.01
N ILE A 563 -5.53 -26.44 32.61
CA ILE A 563 -5.42 -25.14 33.31
C ILE A 563 -6.80 -24.62 33.68
N ASP A 564 -6.95 -24.14 34.89
CA ASP A 564 -8.12 -23.39 35.31
C ASP A 564 -8.06 -21.94 34.73
N LYS A 565 -9.10 -21.53 34.03
CA LYS A 565 -9.16 -20.22 33.33
C LYS A 565 -9.15 -19.03 34.29
N THR A 566 -9.61 -19.22 35.50
CA THR A 566 -9.76 -18.15 36.50
C THR A 566 -8.45 -17.86 37.20
N THR A 567 -7.72 -18.94 37.52
CA THR A 567 -6.52 -18.87 38.35
C THR A 567 -5.22 -18.97 37.56
N GLY A 568 -5.27 -19.52 36.34
CA GLY A 568 -4.07 -19.79 35.53
C GLY A 568 -3.23 -20.96 36.01
N TYR A 569 -3.64 -21.65 37.08
CA TYR A 569 -2.96 -22.81 37.67
C TYR A 569 -3.46 -24.13 37.09
N LYS A 570 -2.75 -25.23 37.40
CA LYS A 570 -3.16 -26.58 36.99
C LYS A 570 -4.55 -26.88 37.52
N ALA A 571 -5.44 -27.37 36.67
CA ALA A 571 -6.77 -27.75 37.04
C ALA A 571 -6.73 -28.92 38.01
N THR A 572 -7.68 -28.97 38.93
CA THR A 572 -7.96 -30.11 39.84
C THR A 572 -9.17 -30.88 39.31
N PRO A 573 -9.42 -32.14 39.78
CA PRO A 573 -10.64 -32.85 39.43
C PRO A 573 -11.94 -32.17 39.91
N PHE A 574 -11.82 -31.12 40.71
CA PHE A 574 -12.93 -30.32 41.24
C PHE A 574 -13.22 -29.05 40.42
N CYS A 575 -12.36 -28.73 39.48
CA CYS A 575 -12.62 -27.63 38.58
C CYS A 575 -13.82 -27.97 37.66
N PRO A 576 -14.84 -27.11 37.56
CA PRO A 576 -15.94 -27.29 36.63
C PRO A 576 -15.45 -27.41 35.18
N LYS A 577 -16.13 -28.25 34.37
CA LYS A 577 -15.70 -28.53 32.97
C LYS A 577 -15.65 -27.30 32.07
N ASP A 578 -16.41 -26.29 32.38
CA ASP A 578 -16.48 -25.02 31.61
C ASP A 578 -15.41 -24.00 31.99
N VAL A 579 -14.69 -24.24 33.13
CA VAL A 579 -13.66 -23.31 33.63
C VAL A 579 -12.23 -23.80 33.41
N HIS A 580 -12.01 -24.98 32.85
CA HIS A 580 -10.66 -25.43 32.51
C HIS A 580 -10.48 -25.80 31.04
N TYR A 581 -9.22 -25.81 30.57
CA TYR A 581 -8.85 -26.07 29.17
C TYR A 581 -7.40 -26.56 29.12
N ILE A 582 -7.07 -27.21 27.99
CA ILE A 582 -5.68 -27.61 27.72
C ILE A 582 -4.88 -26.42 27.21
N GLU A 583 -3.84 -26.02 27.93
CA GLU A 583 -2.87 -25.00 27.53
C GLU A 583 -1.53 -25.65 27.18
N SER A 584 -0.83 -25.03 26.21
CA SER A 584 0.53 -25.45 25.82
C SER A 584 1.58 -24.48 26.35
N PHE A 585 2.68 -25.03 26.82
CA PHE A 585 3.76 -24.31 27.50
C PHE A 585 5.10 -24.58 26.83
N ILE A 586 5.95 -23.55 26.80
CA ILE A 586 7.39 -23.73 26.64
C ILE A 586 7.90 -24.42 27.96
N PRO A 587 8.75 -25.46 27.87
CA PRO A 587 9.27 -26.14 29.05
C PRO A 587 9.89 -25.16 30.05
N GLY A 588 9.46 -25.25 31.30
CA GLY A 588 9.90 -24.36 32.38
C GLY A 588 9.02 -23.12 32.60
N THR A 589 8.01 -22.87 31.76
CA THR A 589 7.03 -21.80 31.98
C THR A 589 5.70 -22.28 32.55
N GLU A 590 5.57 -23.57 32.80
CA GLU A 590 4.35 -24.18 33.34
C GLU A 590 4.09 -23.75 34.81
N PRO A 591 2.83 -23.52 35.19
CA PRO A 591 2.51 -23.27 36.58
C PRO A 591 2.84 -24.50 37.45
N ASN A 592 3.46 -24.28 38.61
CA ASN A 592 3.82 -25.36 39.53
C ASN A 592 2.68 -25.72 40.47
N ALA A 593 1.75 -24.79 40.75
CA ALA A 593 0.65 -24.98 41.70
C ALA A 593 -0.63 -25.48 41.04
N PHE A 594 -1.49 -26.10 41.80
CA PHE A 594 -2.85 -26.45 41.42
C PHE A 594 -3.83 -25.34 41.81
N CYS A 595 -4.99 -25.31 41.12
CA CYS A 595 -6.06 -24.34 41.34
C CYS A 595 -6.45 -24.32 42.85
N PRO A 596 -6.29 -23.17 43.53
CA PRO A 596 -6.60 -23.06 44.94
C PRO A 596 -8.09 -22.89 45.25
N ILE A 597 -8.89 -22.47 44.23
CA ILE A 597 -10.31 -22.16 44.39
C ILE A 597 -11.13 -23.46 44.37
N HIS A 598 -10.83 -24.36 43.45
CA HIS A 598 -11.55 -25.59 43.25
C HIS A 598 -10.77 -26.76 43.93
N SER A 599 -10.91 -26.89 45.24
CA SER A 599 -10.26 -27.94 46.05
C SER A 599 -11.30 -28.74 46.87
N PRO A 600 -10.96 -29.97 47.30
CA PRO A 600 -11.90 -30.81 48.07
C PRO A 600 -12.28 -30.20 49.42
N PHE A 601 -11.55 -29.22 49.91
CA PHE A 601 -11.80 -28.58 51.22
C PHE A 601 -12.60 -27.26 51.11
N GLY A 602 -13.16 -26.95 49.96
CA GLY A 602 -13.87 -25.69 49.72
C GLY A 602 -12.94 -24.47 49.70
N SER A 603 -13.41 -23.35 49.23
CA SER A 603 -12.68 -22.07 49.36
C SER A 603 -12.57 -21.72 50.86
N VAL A 604 -11.39 -21.84 51.42
CA VAL A 604 -11.08 -21.18 52.69
C VAL A 604 -11.21 -19.69 52.43
N GLY A 605 -12.33 -19.11 52.90
CA GLY A 605 -12.59 -17.70 52.76
C GLY A 605 -11.47 -16.87 53.38
N GLY A 606 -10.88 -16.02 52.65
CA GLY A 606 -9.93 -15.09 53.23
C GLY A 606 -9.06 -14.39 52.19
N VAL A 607 -9.32 -13.14 52.03
CA VAL A 607 -8.38 -12.08 51.62
C VAL A 607 -7.77 -12.24 50.23
N MET A 608 -8.45 -11.65 49.27
CA MET A 608 -7.88 -11.23 47.98
C MET A 608 -6.95 -10.04 48.23
N GLY A 609 -5.74 -10.32 48.59
CA GLY A 609 -4.63 -9.38 48.73
C GLY A 609 -3.36 -10.19 48.61
N GLY A 610 -2.97 -10.51 47.41
CA GLY A 610 -1.74 -11.23 47.16
C GLY A 610 -1.34 -11.03 45.72
N SER A 611 -0.33 -10.19 45.50
CA SER A 611 0.55 -10.23 44.37
C SER A 611 0.70 -11.66 43.87
N GLY A 612 0.37 -11.91 42.60
CA GLY A 612 0.75 -13.15 41.92
C GLY A 612 2.25 -13.40 42.11
N PRO A 613 2.71 -14.65 41.95
CA PRO A 613 4.13 -14.90 42.04
C PRO A 613 4.81 -14.06 40.96
N GLY A 614 5.50 -13.04 41.45
CA GLY A 614 6.52 -12.38 40.63
C GLY A 614 7.54 -13.44 40.21
N PRO A 615 8.28 -13.23 39.16
CA PRO A 615 9.30 -14.16 38.73
C PRO A 615 10.14 -14.51 39.95
N THR A 616 10.22 -15.81 40.29
CA THR A 616 11.11 -16.31 41.33
C THR A 616 12.49 -15.71 41.06
N ASP A 617 13.13 -15.20 42.13
CA ASP A 617 14.53 -14.74 42.15
C ASP A 617 15.49 -15.84 41.65
N GLY A 618 15.49 -16.08 40.40
CA GLY A 618 16.37 -16.96 39.64
C GLY A 618 16.77 -16.24 38.37
N ALA A 619 17.52 -15.14 38.53
CA ALA A 619 18.21 -14.52 37.40
C ALA A 619 19.17 -15.56 36.82
N PRO A 620 19.15 -15.81 35.50
CA PRO A 620 20.21 -16.55 34.86
C PRO A 620 21.52 -15.76 35.03
N PRO A 621 22.65 -16.42 35.22
CA PRO A 621 23.93 -15.71 35.42
C PRO A 621 24.26 -14.87 34.18
N SER A 622 24.32 -13.58 34.36
CA SER A 622 24.79 -12.62 33.40
C SER A 622 26.27 -12.86 33.12
N THR A 623 26.60 -13.43 31.97
CA THR A 623 27.94 -13.40 31.42
C THR A 623 27.98 -12.31 30.33
N ALA A 624 28.10 -11.07 30.77
CA ALA A 624 28.62 -9.99 29.93
C ALA A 624 29.80 -9.35 30.66
N PRO A 625 30.92 -9.08 30.00
CA PRO A 625 32.10 -8.51 30.62
C PRO A 625 31.84 -7.04 31.00
N ALA A 626 32.23 -6.70 32.24
CA ALA A 626 32.18 -5.35 32.78
C ALA A 626 33.04 -4.40 31.93
N VAL A 627 32.43 -3.41 31.33
CA VAL A 627 33.13 -2.22 30.79
C VAL A 627 33.12 -1.17 31.90
N GLY A 628 34.34 -0.68 32.20
CA GLY A 628 34.64 0.16 33.34
C GLY A 628 33.84 1.46 33.41
N ALA A 629 33.46 1.79 34.65
CA ALA A 629 32.82 3.03 35.02
C ALA A 629 33.70 4.24 34.77
N GLN A 630 33.25 5.18 33.96
CA GLN A 630 33.78 6.56 33.97
C GLN A 630 32.98 7.41 35.00
N PRO A 631 33.63 8.35 35.70
CA PRO A 631 33.00 9.14 36.73
C PRO A 631 32.03 10.18 36.15
N ALA A 632 30.95 10.39 36.86
CA ALA A 632 29.88 11.30 36.54
C ALA A 632 30.33 12.77 36.47
N ALA A 633 29.91 13.48 35.45
CA ALA A 633 30.04 14.92 35.31
C ALA A 633 29.08 15.67 36.25
N PRO A 634 29.44 16.86 36.76
CA PRO A 634 28.60 17.62 37.69
C PRO A 634 27.39 18.25 36.99
N PRO A 635 26.29 18.54 37.71
CA PRO A 635 25.05 19.08 37.11
C PRO A 635 25.22 20.52 36.67
N PRO A 636 24.50 20.96 35.62
CA PRO A 636 24.54 22.33 35.15
C PRO A 636 23.79 23.31 36.09
N ALA A 637 24.36 24.51 36.23
CA ALA A 637 23.84 25.60 37.06
C ALA A 637 22.51 26.16 36.56
N LYS A 638 21.63 26.55 37.51
CA LYS A 638 20.32 27.17 37.26
C LYS A 638 20.47 28.51 36.52
N PRO A 639 19.61 28.83 35.57
CA PRO A 639 19.55 30.18 34.98
C PRO A 639 18.88 31.17 35.91
N GLN A 640 19.46 32.36 36.02
CA GLN A 640 18.87 33.53 36.68
C GLN A 640 17.77 34.17 35.84
N THR A 641 16.71 34.54 36.49
CA THR A 641 15.55 35.30 35.97
C THR A 641 15.89 36.76 35.71
N GLY A 642 15.44 37.30 34.59
CA GLY A 642 15.22 38.74 34.41
C GLY A 642 15.52 39.26 33.00
N GLY A 643 14.48 39.72 32.28
CA GLY A 643 14.63 40.59 31.10
C GLY A 643 13.50 40.47 30.08
N THR A 644 12.67 41.45 30.04
CA THR A 644 11.51 41.74 29.19
C THR A 644 11.72 41.56 27.68
N PRO A 645 10.66 41.25 26.88
CA PRO A 645 10.76 40.94 25.47
C PRO A 645 10.88 42.16 24.55
N ARG A 646 11.79 42.10 23.59
CA ARG A 646 11.91 43.03 22.46
C ARG A 646 11.29 42.43 21.18
N LYS A 647 10.52 43.28 20.48
CA LYS A 647 9.89 43.04 19.17
C LYS A 647 10.92 42.69 18.06
N PRO A 648 10.55 41.91 17.07
CA PRO A 648 11.44 41.60 15.95
C PRO A 648 11.50 42.72 14.91
N ALA A 649 12.71 42.97 14.40
CA ALA A 649 13.01 43.89 13.31
C ALA A 649 13.03 43.20 11.95
N THR A 650 12.52 43.88 10.93
CA THR A 650 12.48 43.59 9.50
C THR A 650 13.88 43.52 8.86
N PRO A 651 14.10 42.71 7.83
CA PRO A 651 15.37 42.67 7.08
C PRO A 651 15.44 43.79 6.01
N PRO A 652 16.65 44.29 5.68
CA PRO A 652 16.88 45.24 4.59
C PRO A 652 17.13 44.55 3.22
N PRO A 653 17.01 45.32 2.11
CA PRO A 653 16.98 44.79 0.76
C PRO A 653 18.38 44.56 0.13
N ALA A 654 18.38 43.75 -0.93
CA ALA A 654 19.51 43.35 -1.75
C ALA A 654 20.25 44.55 -2.39
N GLY A 655 21.58 44.50 -2.38
CA GLY A 655 22.50 45.38 -3.11
C GLY A 655 23.41 44.57 -4.04
N THR A 656 23.46 45.02 -5.27
CA THR A 656 24.27 44.58 -6.43
C THR A 656 25.76 44.89 -6.30
N GLY A 657 26.63 44.04 -6.89
CA GLY A 657 28.02 44.45 -7.23
C GLY A 657 29.02 43.28 -7.25
N ALA A 658 29.27 42.74 -8.33
CA ALA A 658 30.40 42.64 -9.27
C ALA A 658 31.79 42.13 -8.80
N MET A 659 32.25 41.11 -9.55
CA MET A 659 33.60 40.84 -10.08
C MET A 659 34.78 40.32 -9.19
N GLY A 660 35.39 39.28 -9.76
CA GLY A 660 36.82 38.94 -9.66
C GLY A 660 37.12 37.57 -9.09
N GLY A 661 37.40 36.52 -9.82
CA GLY A 661 38.56 36.25 -10.62
C GLY A 661 39.41 35.13 -9.99
N THR A 662 39.75 34.14 -10.81
CA THR A 662 40.82 33.13 -10.73
C THR A 662 40.52 31.75 -10.10
N GLY A 663 40.56 30.75 -10.98
CA GLY A 663 40.79 29.34 -10.66
C GLY A 663 42.29 29.04 -10.39
N PRO A 664 42.79 27.82 -10.34
CA PRO A 664 42.32 26.57 -10.95
C PRO A 664 42.36 25.32 -10.05
N SER A 665 41.86 24.21 -10.61
CA SER A 665 42.02 22.79 -10.22
C SER A 665 43.48 22.34 -9.99
N PRO A 666 43.82 21.07 -9.63
CA PRO A 666 43.07 19.79 -9.78
C PRO A 666 43.42 18.67 -8.72
N ILE A 667 42.80 17.44 -8.98
CA ILE A 667 43.34 16.06 -8.83
C ILE A 667 42.97 15.26 -7.58
N SER A 668 42.28 14.16 -7.85
CA SER A 668 42.42 12.71 -7.57
C SER A 668 42.00 12.20 -6.16
N GLN A 669 41.19 11.29 -6.05
CA GLN A 669 41.10 9.86 -6.42
C GLN A 669 39.66 9.38 -6.29
#